data_035437c57a392caa1bfeb183042e654e
#
_entry.id   035437c57a392caa1bfeb183042e654e
#
_cell.length_a   1.000
_cell.length_b   1.000
_cell.length_c   1.000
_cell.angle_alpha   90.00
_cell.angle_beta   90.00
_cell.angle_gamma   90.00
#
_symmetry.space_group_name_H-M   'P 1'
#
loop_
_entity.id
_entity.type
_entity.pdbx_description
1 polymer ?
#
loop_
_entity_poly.entity_id
_entity_poly.type
_entity_poly.pdbx_seq_one_letter_code
_entity_poly.pdbx_strand_id
1 'polypeptide(L)'
;MNSLRVVAFSLFAVSGFCGLVYQIVWLRLAFASFGIVTPVLSVVLSAFMAGLALGSWLAGRFAAPLAKKPAAGAIAYGLVEWGIGCGALVVPWLFTVGENALLGSGDWSSAGYLGTSALILGGSILLFATLMGATFPLMMAFLRANLPGDAGTFSFLYLGNVIGAMLGAATTAALWIECFGFHGTLAIAAVGNGAIGLVALLLPKLAGGRAAANVPANAQPMLPATGEPTTPRLRLWLLFATGFTSMAMEVAWTRAFTPVLYTTIYAFAAVLTVYLAATWIGSALYRRHLRQGRPAAVSTLLGLLFPAALLPLVLNDPALHESVAIVLGSIVPISALLGYLTPQLIDEHARGEPQGAGLAYAVNVLGCILGPLLAGYFLLPAVGVKWTLLLSAAVYPAFLLQARPTRASLVWRSAVAAGAVALLAGLFAVRTHEDPSLHAGCEVRRDHVATVVSFGEGRKKRMLVNGVGITELTDLTKVMAHLPLAVREKPPESTLVICFGMGTTFRSLTTWGGRTTAVELVPSVPEAFPFYWHDAAEVKARPGAQIVVDDGRRFLRRTTERFDLITLDPPPPVEAGGSSLLYSSEFYRVVRQRLSPTGLLQQWFPGGEDSIMRAVVNTVVREFPHVVLFKAFESHGDMKPNEAGIHILAADWPITVPTIAQAIARMPEAAKRDMMEWHPELTLEIAWDFILKNRIEMPVAMPAAGSERLGITDDRPYNEYFWLRRQFGGAGTFLEHILPAK
;
A
#
# COMPACT_ATOMS: atom_id res chain seq x y z
N MET A 1 9.81 -1.92 -39.12
CA MET A 1 9.45 -0.88 -38.12
C MET A 1 10.54 0.16 -38.17
N ASN A 2 10.22 1.47 -38.26
CA ASN A 2 11.25 2.51 -38.30
C ASN A 2 12.04 2.49 -36.98
N SER A 3 13.36 2.55 -37.02
CA SER A 3 14.26 2.58 -35.86
C SER A 3 13.82 3.59 -34.80
N LEU A 4 13.33 4.75 -35.24
CA LEU A 4 12.80 5.80 -34.36
C LEU A 4 11.58 5.34 -33.52
N ARG A 5 10.68 4.53 -34.10
CA ARG A 5 9.54 3.98 -33.33
C ARG A 5 10.01 2.99 -32.27
N VAL A 6 10.97 2.12 -32.61
CA VAL A 6 11.53 1.17 -31.64
C VAL A 6 12.18 1.91 -30.47
N VAL A 7 13.02 2.92 -30.78
CA VAL A 7 13.66 3.73 -29.74
C VAL A 7 12.63 4.43 -28.87
N ALA A 8 11.63 5.12 -29.44
CA ALA A 8 10.60 5.79 -28.67
C ALA A 8 9.81 4.83 -27.76
N PHE A 9 9.47 3.64 -28.25
CA PHE A 9 8.84 2.60 -27.45
C PHE A 9 9.70 2.14 -26.28
N SER A 10 11.00 1.89 -26.53
CA SER A 10 11.94 1.45 -25.50
C SER A 10 12.15 2.53 -24.43
N LEU A 11 12.27 3.82 -24.83
CA LEU A 11 12.37 4.92 -23.89
C LEU A 11 11.15 5.00 -22.99
N PHE A 12 9.94 4.82 -23.53
CA PHE A 12 8.70 4.83 -22.75
C PHE A 12 8.56 3.60 -21.85
N ALA A 13 9.09 2.44 -22.27
CA ALA A 13 9.13 1.26 -21.41
C ALA A 13 10.06 1.49 -20.20
N VAL A 14 11.26 2.06 -20.41
CA VAL A 14 12.17 2.40 -19.30
C VAL A 14 11.61 3.51 -18.43
N SER A 15 10.98 4.55 -19.00
CA SER A 15 10.36 5.64 -18.26
C SER A 15 9.19 5.13 -17.39
N GLY A 16 8.33 4.24 -17.93
CA GLY A 16 7.26 3.61 -17.18
C GLY A 16 7.77 2.74 -16.03
N PHE A 17 8.87 1.99 -16.26
CA PHE A 17 9.56 1.23 -15.22
C PHE A 17 10.02 2.15 -14.08
N CYS A 18 10.78 3.21 -14.39
CA CYS A 18 11.28 4.16 -13.41
C CYS A 18 10.13 4.85 -12.64
N GLY A 19 9.06 5.22 -13.33
CA GLY A 19 7.89 5.86 -12.72
C GLY A 19 7.23 5.03 -11.64
N LEU A 20 7.08 3.72 -11.84
CA LEU A 20 6.53 2.80 -10.84
C LEU A 20 7.51 2.54 -9.68
N VAL A 21 8.80 2.45 -9.96
CA VAL A 21 9.83 2.37 -8.92
C VAL A 21 9.72 3.57 -7.99
N TYR A 22 9.65 4.81 -8.52
CA TYR A 22 9.50 6.02 -7.71
C TYR A 22 8.20 6.00 -6.89
N GLN A 23 7.08 5.66 -7.50
CA GLN A 23 5.79 5.63 -6.82
C GLN A 23 5.79 4.68 -5.62
N ILE A 24 6.31 3.46 -5.80
CA ILE A 24 6.39 2.45 -4.73
C ILE A 24 7.34 2.91 -3.63
N VAL A 25 8.55 3.34 -3.98
CA VAL A 25 9.58 3.66 -2.99
C VAL A 25 9.27 4.98 -2.25
N TRP A 26 8.80 6.01 -2.96
CA TRP A 26 8.41 7.28 -2.29
C TRP A 26 7.26 7.08 -1.32
N LEU A 27 6.28 6.22 -1.65
CA LEU A 27 5.21 5.87 -0.71
C LEU A 27 5.76 5.22 0.55
N ARG A 28 6.70 4.28 0.41
CA ARG A 28 7.32 3.59 1.55
C ARG A 28 8.12 4.54 2.43
N LEU A 29 8.90 5.43 1.83
CA LEU A 29 9.66 6.45 2.56
C LEU A 29 8.74 7.48 3.22
N ALA A 30 7.62 7.86 2.58
CA ALA A 30 6.60 8.70 3.20
C ALA A 30 5.99 8.07 4.45
N PHE A 31 5.72 6.76 4.43
CA PHE A 31 5.26 6.03 5.62
C PHE A 31 6.31 6.03 6.73
N ALA A 32 7.59 5.85 6.40
CA ALA A 32 8.66 5.88 7.38
C ALA A 32 8.78 7.26 8.07
N SER A 33 8.57 8.36 7.33
CA SER A 33 8.69 9.73 7.84
C SER A 33 7.42 10.25 8.50
N PHE A 34 6.23 9.98 7.95
CA PHE A 34 4.98 10.61 8.35
C PHE A 34 3.93 9.65 8.94
N GLY A 35 4.26 8.35 9.05
CA GLY A 35 3.42 7.30 9.63
C GLY A 35 2.57 6.55 8.60
N ILE A 36 2.19 5.32 8.97
CA ILE A 36 1.35 4.43 8.14
C ILE A 36 -0.12 4.79 8.39
N VAL A 37 -0.56 5.92 7.90
CA VAL A 37 -1.96 6.34 8.02
C VAL A 37 -2.57 6.55 6.64
N THR A 38 -3.86 6.22 6.51
CA THR A 38 -4.59 6.36 5.23
C THR A 38 -4.47 7.76 4.61
N PRO A 39 -4.48 8.87 5.37
CA PRO A 39 -4.25 10.20 4.82
C PRO A 39 -2.89 10.35 4.13
N VAL A 40 -1.80 9.80 4.66
CA VAL A 40 -0.46 9.85 4.03
C VAL A 40 -0.48 9.11 2.70
N LEU A 41 -1.04 7.89 2.65
CA LEU A 41 -1.23 7.14 1.41
C LEU A 41 -2.00 7.96 0.37
N SER A 42 -3.15 8.51 0.79
CA SER A 42 -4.03 9.28 -0.10
C SER A 42 -3.35 10.53 -0.65
N VAL A 43 -2.59 11.25 0.18
CA VAL A 43 -1.85 12.45 -0.25
C VAL A 43 -0.75 12.09 -1.24
N VAL A 44 0.06 11.07 -0.96
CA VAL A 44 1.13 10.64 -1.87
C VAL A 44 0.57 10.24 -3.23
N LEU A 45 -0.46 9.39 -3.28
CA LEU A 45 -1.09 8.96 -4.52
C LEU A 45 -1.76 10.13 -5.26
N SER A 46 -2.51 10.98 -4.53
CA SER A 46 -3.17 12.14 -5.13
C SER A 46 -2.18 13.16 -5.67
N ALA A 47 -1.10 13.46 -4.95
CA ALA A 47 -0.05 14.39 -5.41
C ALA A 47 0.67 13.85 -6.64
N PHE A 48 0.99 12.55 -6.65
CA PHE A 48 1.60 11.88 -7.80
C PHE A 48 0.69 11.97 -9.04
N MET A 49 -0.58 11.59 -8.89
CA MET A 49 -1.57 11.65 -9.96
C MET A 49 -1.86 13.09 -10.39
N ALA A 50 -1.98 14.04 -9.45
CA ALA A 50 -2.19 15.45 -9.77
C ALA A 50 -1.01 16.02 -10.57
N GLY A 51 0.23 15.64 -10.23
CA GLY A 51 1.40 15.99 -11.02
C GLY A 51 1.32 15.45 -12.44
N LEU A 52 0.98 14.16 -12.61
CA LEU A 52 0.79 13.56 -13.94
C LEU A 52 -0.25 14.32 -14.78
N ALA A 53 -1.39 14.65 -14.18
CA ALA A 53 -2.46 15.41 -14.86
C ALA A 53 -1.98 16.81 -15.25
N LEU A 54 -1.39 17.54 -14.30
CA LEU A 54 -0.89 18.89 -14.50
C LEU A 54 0.19 18.94 -15.59
N GLY A 55 1.16 18.02 -15.50
CA GLY A 55 2.26 17.93 -16.47
C GLY A 55 1.78 17.61 -17.88
N SER A 56 0.86 16.65 -17.99
CA SER A 56 0.28 16.29 -19.29
C SER A 56 -0.52 17.44 -19.90
N TRP A 57 -1.34 18.14 -19.11
CA TRP A 57 -2.10 19.30 -19.56
C TRP A 57 -1.19 20.48 -19.96
N LEU A 58 -0.22 20.85 -19.12
CA LEU A 58 0.71 21.95 -19.38
C LEU A 58 1.57 21.68 -20.62
N ALA A 59 2.26 20.52 -20.63
CA ALA A 59 3.14 20.17 -21.75
C ALA A 59 2.33 20.02 -23.05
N GLY A 60 1.10 19.49 -23.00
CA GLY A 60 0.22 19.42 -24.15
C GLY A 60 -0.05 20.81 -24.75
N ARG A 61 -0.31 21.80 -23.89
CA ARG A 61 -0.55 23.20 -24.32
C ARG A 61 0.68 23.86 -24.95
N PHE A 62 1.88 23.54 -24.41
CA PHE A 62 3.14 24.11 -24.90
C PHE A 62 3.85 23.26 -25.97
N ALA A 63 3.32 22.08 -26.30
CA ALA A 63 3.94 21.16 -27.26
C ALA A 63 3.83 21.64 -28.73
N ALA A 64 2.81 22.47 -29.09
CA ALA A 64 2.59 22.92 -30.45
C ALA A 64 3.77 23.70 -31.05
N PRO A 65 4.43 24.67 -30.36
CA PRO A 65 5.64 25.31 -30.87
C PRO A 65 6.83 24.38 -30.97
N LEU A 66 6.94 23.37 -30.08
CA LEU A 66 8.03 22.36 -30.09
C LEU A 66 7.88 21.41 -31.29
N ALA A 67 6.65 21.08 -31.71
CA ALA A 67 6.42 20.27 -32.90
C ALA A 67 6.97 20.91 -34.19
N LYS A 68 7.14 22.25 -34.23
CA LYS A 68 7.78 22.96 -35.35
C LYS A 68 9.33 22.90 -35.29
N LYS A 69 9.90 22.51 -34.15
CA LYS A 69 11.36 22.40 -33.92
C LYS A 69 11.68 21.03 -33.29
N PRO A 70 11.75 19.95 -34.08
CA PRO A 70 11.90 18.58 -33.55
C PRO A 70 13.08 18.40 -32.59
N ALA A 71 14.21 19.02 -32.91
CA ALA A 71 15.40 18.97 -32.04
C ALA A 71 15.14 19.59 -30.66
N ALA A 72 14.42 20.72 -30.59
CA ALA A 72 14.04 21.35 -29.32
C ALA A 72 13.07 20.48 -28.52
N GLY A 73 12.15 19.77 -29.19
CA GLY A 73 11.24 18.82 -28.55
C GLY A 73 11.97 17.64 -27.91
N ALA A 74 12.96 17.07 -28.61
CA ALA A 74 13.79 15.98 -28.07
C ALA A 74 14.67 16.43 -26.89
N ILE A 75 15.26 17.62 -26.96
CA ILE A 75 16.03 18.21 -25.87
C ILE A 75 15.13 18.46 -24.66
N ALA A 76 13.95 19.04 -24.85
CA ALA A 76 13.00 19.29 -23.77
C ALA A 76 12.59 17.97 -23.09
N TYR A 77 12.30 16.91 -23.84
CA TYR A 77 12.03 15.58 -23.31
C TYR A 77 13.22 15.04 -22.49
N GLY A 78 14.45 15.14 -23.02
CA GLY A 78 15.65 14.70 -22.31
C GLY A 78 15.91 15.44 -20.99
N LEU A 79 15.68 16.78 -20.99
CA LEU A 79 15.80 17.59 -19.76
C LEU A 79 14.73 17.24 -18.72
N VAL A 80 13.52 16.94 -19.17
CA VAL A 80 12.42 16.48 -18.30
C VAL A 80 12.81 15.14 -17.66
N GLU A 81 13.32 14.18 -18.42
CA GLU A 81 13.75 12.88 -17.90
C GLU A 81 14.91 13.02 -16.88
N TRP A 82 15.87 13.90 -17.12
CA TRP A 82 16.91 14.21 -16.15
C TRP A 82 16.35 14.85 -14.87
N GLY A 83 15.38 15.76 -15.03
CA GLY A 83 14.65 16.34 -13.88
C GLY A 83 13.94 15.28 -13.06
N ILE A 84 13.29 14.30 -13.70
CA ILE A 84 12.67 13.15 -13.02
C ILE A 84 13.73 12.35 -12.26
N GLY A 85 14.86 12.04 -12.90
CA GLY A 85 15.98 11.33 -12.25
C GLY A 85 16.52 12.04 -11.01
N CYS A 86 16.61 13.38 -11.03
CA CYS A 86 16.97 14.17 -9.84
C CYS A 86 15.97 13.97 -8.68
N GLY A 87 14.70 13.73 -8.99
CA GLY A 87 13.65 13.45 -7.99
C GLY A 87 13.98 12.25 -7.11
N ALA A 88 14.74 11.26 -7.61
CA ALA A 88 15.20 10.11 -6.83
C ALA A 88 15.93 10.50 -5.54
N LEU A 89 16.71 11.56 -5.59
CA LEU A 89 17.52 12.05 -4.46
C LEU A 89 16.80 13.18 -3.71
N VAL A 90 16.13 14.06 -4.44
CA VAL A 90 15.53 15.28 -3.87
C VAL A 90 14.27 14.96 -3.06
N VAL A 91 13.41 14.06 -3.51
CA VAL A 91 12.15 13.75 -2.79
C VAL A 91 12.40 13.14 -1.41
N PRO A 92 13.26 12.08 -1.25
CA PRO A 92 13.57 11.55 0.07
C PRO A 92 14.24 12.59 0.99
N TRP A 93 15.11 13.43 0.44
CA TRP A 93 15.74 14.52 1.19
C TRP A 93 14.70 15.54 1.68
N LEU A 94 13.75 15.94 0.82
CA LEU A 94 12.65 16.84 1.21
C LEU A 94 11.76 16.24 2.30
N PHE A 95 11.52 14.92 2.27
CA PHE A 95 10.78 14.23 3.34
C PHE A 95 11.52 14.36 4.67
N THR A 96 12.83 14.09 4.69
CA THR A 96 13.65 14.20 5.90
C THR A 96 13.70 15.65 6.44
N VAL A 97 13.91 16.62 5.56
CA VAL A 97 13.92 18.05 5.94
C VAL A 97 12.55 18.48 6.47
N GLY A 98 11.48 18.10 5.78
CA GLY A 98 10.11 18.41 6.18
C GLY A 98 9.71 17.77 7.51
N GLU A 99 10.08 16.51 7.73
CA GLU A 99 9.89 15.81 8.99
C GLU A 99 10.62 16.51 10.14
N ASN A 100 11.90 16.81 9.96
CA ASN A 100 12.70 17.51 10.98
C ASN A 100 12.13 18.90 11.31
N ALA A 101 11.65 19.63 10.31
CA ALA A 101 11.01 20.93 10.51
C ALA A 101 9.70 20.81 11.32
N LEU A 102 8.90 19.78 11.04
CA LEU A 102 7.68 19.49 11.80
C LEU A 102 7.98 19.14 13.26
N LEU A 103 8.93 18.24 13.49
CA LEU A 103 9.31 17.81 14.84
C LEU A 103 9.99 18.91 15.64
N GLY A 104 10.71 19.82 14.98
CA GLY A 104 11.38 20.96 15.63
C GLY A 104 10.46 22.12 16.00
N SER A 105 9.23 22.17 15.49
CA SER A 105 8.32 23.31 15.70
C SER A 105 7.34 23.17 16.88
N GLY A 106 7.50 22.13 17.72
CA GLY A 106 6.77 21.97 18.99
C GLY A 106 5.55 21.05 18.89
N ASP A 107 4.67 21.13 19.89
CA ASP A 107 3.51 20.24 20.01
C ASP A 107 2.42 20.56 18.99
N TRP A 108 2.16 19.62 18.10
CA TRP A 108 1.11 19.70 17.10
C TRP A 108 -0.13 18.91 17.51
N SER A 109 -1.31 19.48 17.24
CA SER A 109 -2.53 18.66 17.20
C SER A 109 -2.40 17.60 16.07
N SER A 110 -3.05 16.45 16.23
CA SER A 110 -3.00 15.39 15.21
C SER A 110 -3.45 15.90 13.81
N ALA A 111 -4.48 16.74 13.77
CA ALA A 111 -4.96 17.35 12.53
C ALA A 111 -3.97 18.37 11.93
N GLY A 112 -3.34 19.21 12.76
CA GLY A 112 -2.32 20.16 12.31
C GLY A 112 -1.10 19.45 11.73
N TYR A 113 -0.61 18.43 12.41
CA TYR A 113 0.49 17.59 11.92
C TYR A 113 0.17 16.94 10.58
N LEU A 114 -1.02 16.32 10.44
CA LEU A 114 -1.46 15.71 9.18
C LEU A 114 -1.58 16.72 8.05
N GLY A 115 -2.16 17.90 8.32
CA GLY A 115 -2.30 18.95 7.31
C GLY A 115 -0.95 19.45 6.79
N THR A 116 0.00 19.70 7.71
CA THR A 116 1.34 20.17 7.33
C THR A 116 2.15 19.06 6.64
N SER A 117 2.03 17.81 7.12
CA SER A 117 2.62 16.65 6.44
C SER A 117 2.10 16.50 5.01
N ALA A 118 0.80 16.73 4.80
CA ALA A 118 0.19 16.68 3.46
C ALA A 118 0.77 17.76 2.52
N LEU A 119 1.03 18.97 3.03
CA LEU A 119 1.65 20.04 2.25
C LEU A 119 3.11 19.71 1.90
N ILE A 120 3.87 19.15 2.82
CA ILE A 120 5.26 18.74 2.60
C ILE A 120 5.32 17.60 1.57
N LEU A 121 4.53 16.55 1.77
CA LEU A 121 4.46 15.41 0.85
C LEU A 121 4.01 15.84 -0.54
N GLY A 122 2.91 16.59 -0.60
CA GLY A 122 2.35 17.11 -1.86
C GLY A 122 3.36 17.98 -2.60
N GLY A 123 3.97 18.94 -1.93
CA GLY A 123 4.96 19.84 -2.52
C GLY A 123 6.23 19.11 -2.99
N SER A 124 6.69 18.11 -2.23
CA SER A 124 7.87 17.32 -2.57
C SER A 124 7.67 16.46 -3.82
N ILE A 125 6.49 15.87 -4.00
CA ILE A 125 6.20 14.91 -5.09
C ILE A 125 5.69 15.65 -6.34
N LEU A 126 4.86 16.68 -6.18
CA LEU A 126 4.09 17.30 -7.25
C LEU A 126 4.97 17.78 -8.42
N LEU A 127 6.11 18.39 -8.13
CA LEU A 127 7.03 18.90 -9.14
C LEU A 127 7.55 17.77 -10.06
N PHE A 128 8.06 16.70 -9.46
CA PHE A 128 8.65 15.58 -10.21
C PHE A 128 7.59 14.74 -10.94
N ALA A 129 6.42 14.56 -10.34
CA ALA A 129 5.28 13.94 -11.00
C ALA A 129 4.75 14.80 -12.17
N THR A 130 4.84 16.14 -12.06
CA THR A 130 4.50 17.06 -13.20
C THR A 130 5.47 16.86 -14.36
N LEU A 131 6.75 16.68 -14.09
CA LEU A 131 7.73 16.33 -15.13
C LEU A 131 7.39 14.99 -15.79
N MET A 132 7.04 13.96 -14.99
CA MET A 132 6.60 12.66 -15.53
C MET A 132 5.37 12.79 -16.45
N GLY A 133 4.38 13.59 -16.04
CA GLY A 133 3.19 13.85 -16.87
C GLY A 133 3.50 14.55 -18.20
N ALA A 134 4.54 15.36 -18.25
CA ALA A 134 4.94 16.09 -19.44
C ALA A 134 5.56 15.20 -20.54
N THR A 135 6.03 14.01 -20.21
CA THR A 135 6.76 13.11 -21.13
C THR A 135 5.92 12.70 -22.33
N PHE A 136 4.63 12.36 -22.15
CA PHE A 136 3.72 11.95 -23.24
C PHE A 136 3.55 13.04 -24.30
N PRO A 137 3.07 14.26 -23.95
CA PRO A 137 2.86 15.31 -24.95
C PRO A 137 4.14 15.73 -25.66
N LEU A 138 5.29 15.76 -24.96
CA LEU A 138 6.58 16.12 -25.54
C LEU A 138 7.03 15.10 -26.59
N MET A 139 6.98 13.80 -26.27
CA MET A 139 7.34 12.75 -27.21
C MET A 139 6.33 12.66 -28.37
N MET A 140 5.05 12.86 -28.12
CA MET A 140 4.04 12.95 -29.19
C MET A 140 4.34 14.09 -30.16
N ALA A 141 4.73 15.27 -29.66
CA ALA A 141 5.12 16.40 -30.50
C ALA A 141 6.35 16.07 -31.36
N PHE A 142 7.36 15.39 -30.78
CA PHE A 142 8.54 14.95 -31.52
C PHE A 142 8.20 13.91 -32.60
N LEU A 143 7.41 12.88 -32.25
CA LEU A 143 7.02 11.83 -33.20
C LEU A 143 6.14 12.38 -34.33
N ARG A 144 5.23 13.28 -34.03
CA ARG A 144 4.38 13.92 -35.06
C ARG A 144 5.20 14.69 -36.08
N ALA A 145 6.23 15.39 -35.62
CA ALA A 145 7.11 16.15 -36.52
C ALA A 145 7.94 15.26 -37.45
N ASN A 146 8.27 14.04 -37.02
CA ASN A 146 9.16 13.15 -37.78
C ASN A 146 8.41 11.97 -38.44
N LEU A 147 7.20 11.63 -38.01
CA LEU A 147 6.38 10.51 -38.48
C LEU A 147 4.92 10.99 -38.64
N PRO A 148 4.62 11.86 -39.60
CA PRO A 148 3.28 12.39 -39.78
C PRO A 148 2.28 11.31 -40.22
N GLY A 149 1.02 11.45 -39.80
CA GLY A 149 -0.08 10.57 -40.22
C GLY A 149 -0.45 9.43 -39.26
N ASP A 150 0.20 9.28 -38.10
CA ASP A 150 -0.18 8.26 -37.10
C ASP A 150 -1.10 8.87 -36.04
N ALA A 151 -2.40 8.65 -36.18
CA ALA A 151 -3.43 9.10 -35.24
C ALA A 151 -3.39 8.33 -33.90
N GLY A 152 -2.80 7.13 -33.88
CA GLY A 152 -2.66 6.26 -32.70
C GLY A 152 -1.31 6.44 -31.99
N THR A 153 -0.70 7.62 -32.04
CA THR A 153 0.60 7.87 -31.40
C THR A 153 0.53 7.76 -29.90
N PHE A 154 -0.55 8.22 -29.25
CA PHE A 154 -0.71 8.10 -27.81
C PHE A 154 -0.78 6.64 -27.39
N SER A 155 -1.66 5.85 -27.99
CA SER A 155 -1.81 4.42 -27.64
C SER A 155 -0.52 3.61 -27.87
N PHE A 156 0.31 4.04 -28.84
CA PHE A 156 1.60 3.41 -29.09
C PHE A 156 2.61 3.64 -27.94
N LEU A 157 2.75 4.89 -27.49
CA LEU A 157 3.61 5.25 -26.36
C LEU A 157 3.07 4.65 -25.06
N TYR A 158 1.75 4.70 -24.86
CA TYR A 158 1.07 4.13 -23.70
C TYR A 158 1.36 2.64 -23.55
N LEU A 159 1.33 1.87 -24.65
CA LEU A 159 1.67 0.46 -24.62
C LEU A 159 3.09 0.21 -24.14
N GLY A 160 4.06 1.03 -24.55
CA GLY A 160 5.44 0.97 -24.06
C GLY A 160 5.55 1.31 -22.57
N ASN A 161 4.85 2.36 -22.15
CA ASN A 161 4.85 2.81 -20.76
C ASN A 161 4.25 1.75 -19.81
N VAL A 162 3.11 1.15 -20.16
CA VAL A 162 2.42 0.16 -19.32
C VAL A 162 3.25 -1.12 -19.14
N ILE A 163 3.93 -1.62 -20.19
CA ILE A 163 4.81 -2.79 -20.02
C ILE A 163 5.99 -2.46 -19.11
N GLY A 164 6.55 -1.25 -19.22
CA GLY A 164 7.59 -0.79 -18.31
C GLY A 164 7.08 -0.70 -16.87
N ALA A 165 5.94 -0.09 -16.68
CA ALA A 165 5.26 0.01 -15.38
C ALA A 165 5.00 -1.36 -14.75
N MET A 166 4.49 -2.32 -15.52
CA MET A 166 4.28 -3.70 -15.09
C MET A 166 5.58 -4.35 -14.59
N LEU A 167 6.65 -4.24 -15.37
CA LEU A 167 7.96 -4.77 -14.98
C LEU A 167 8.51 -4.04 -13.74
N GLY A 168 8.33 -2.72 -13.66
CA GLY A 168 8.68 -1.92 -12.50
C GLY A 168 7.96 -2.39 -11.23
N ALA A 169 6.64 -2.57 -11.29
CA ALA A 169 5.86 -3.05 -10.16
C ALA A 169 6.30 -4.44 -9.68
N ALA A 170 6.43 -5.40 -10.61
CA ALA A 170 6.79 -6.78 -10.30
C ALA A 170 8.22 -6.88 -9.73
N THR A 171 9.20 -6.27 -10.40
CA THR A 171 10.61 -6.46 -10.04
C THR A 171 11.05 -5.59 -8.86
N THR A 172 10.41 -4.45 -8.61
CA THR A 172 10.73 -3.60 -7.46
C THR A 172 10.49 -4.36 -6.16
N ALA A 173 9.33 -5.00 -6.03
CA ALA A 173 8.99 -5.79 -4.85
C ALA A 173 9.79 -7.10 -4.78
N ALA A 174 9.96 -7.80 -5.92
CA ALA A 174 10.56 -9.13 -5.92
C ALA A 174 12.09 -9.13 -5.89
N LEU A 175 12.76 -8.08 -6.41
CA LEU A 175 14.21 -8.11 -6.63
C LEU A 175 14.93 -6.87 -6.07
N TRP A 176 14.53 -5.66 -6.52
CA TRP A 176 15.38 -4.48 -6.34
C TRP A 176 15.51 -4.04 -4.90
N ILE A 177 14.42 -4.02 -4.14
CA ILE A 177 14.44 -3.57 -2.75
C ILE A 177 15.17 -4.59 -1.86
N GLU A 178 14.97 -5.89 -2.08
CA GLU A 178 15.68 -6.93 -1.31
C GLU A 178 17.20 -6.88 -1.57
N CYS A 179 17.62 -6.58 -2.82
CA CYS A 179 19.03 -6.48 -3.19
C CYS A 179 19.69 -5.18 -2.71
N PHE A 180 19.04 -4.03 -2.92
CA PHE A 180 19.68 -2.72 -2.85
C PHE A 180 19.09 -1.76 -1.82
N GLY A 181 17.98 -2.13 -1.16
CA GLY A 181 17.21 -1.23 -0.30
C GLY A 181 16.44 -0.17 -1.11
N PHE A 182 15.78 0.75 -0.41
CA PHE A 182 14.99 1.79 -1.07
C PHE A 182 15.86 2.80 -1.82
N HIS A 183 16.94 3.31 -1.19
CA HIS A 183 17.81 4.29 -1.80
C HIS A 183 18.59 3.73 -3.01
N GLY A 184 19.07 2.48 -2.91
CA GLY A 184 19.72 1.82 -4.04
C GLY A 184 18.77 1.59 -5.21
N THR A 185 17.52 1.23 -4.94
CA THR A 185 16.47 1.06 -5.95
C THR A 185 16.13 2.38 -6.64
N LEU A 186 16.05 3.50 -5.89
CA LEU A 186 15.88 4.83 -6.48
C LEU A 186 17.08 5.23 -7.36
N ALA A 187 18.30 4.92 -6.94
CA ALA A 187 19.50 5.20 -7.75
C ALA A 187 19.48 4.47 -9.10
N ILE A 188 19.03 3.20 -9.12
CA ILE A 188 18.86 2.43 -10.37
C ILE A 188 17.85 3.12 -11.30
N ALA A 189 16.70 3.54 -10.77
CA ALA A 189 15.70 4.26 -11.55
C ALA A 189 16.24 5.61 -12.06
N ALA A 190 17.00 6.35 -11.23
CA ALA A 190 17.65 7.59 -11.65
C ALA A 190 18.64 7.40 -12.80
N VAL A 191 19.44 6.32 -12.75
CA VAL A 191 20.34 5.95 -13.86
C VAL A 191 19.53 5.64 -15.12
N GLY A 192 18.38 4.95 -14.99
CA GLY A 192 17.45 4.72 -16.09
C GLY A 192 16.98 6.02 -16.76
N ASN A 193 16.49 6.99 -15.98
CA ASN A 193 16.09 8.30 -16.49
C ASN A 193 17.28 9.09 -17.08
N GLY A 194 18.46 8.98 -16.47
CA GLY A 194 19.70 9.54 -17.00
C GLY A 194 20.03 9.02 -18.39
N ALA A 195 19.92 7.70 -18.58
CA ALA A 195 20.14 7.05 -19.88
C ALA A 195 19.08 7.48 -20.92
N ILE A 196 17.78 7.57 -20.52
CA ILE A 196 16.74 8.09 -21.39
C ILE A 196 17.09 9.51 -21.87
N GLY A 197 17.48 10.39 -20.94
CA GLY A 197 17.86 11.78 -21.26
C GLY A 197 19.03 11.86 -22.25
N LEU A 198 20.05 11.02 -22.07
CA LEU A 198 21.19 10.94 -23.00
C LEU A 198 20.75 10.47 -24.40
N VAL A 199 19.94 9.39 -24.48
CA VAL A 199 19.43 8.89 -25.76
C VAL A 199 18.51 9.92 -26.43
N ALA A 200 17.74 10.67 -25.67
CA ALA A 200 16.86 11.74 -26.19
C ALA A 200 17.64 12.83 -26.94
N LEU A 201 18.86 13.17 -26.50
CA LEU A 201 19.73 14.11 -27.20
C LEU A 201 20.21 13.58 -28.55
N LEU A 202 20.19 12.25 -28.75
CA LEU A 202 20.55 11.61 -30.03
C LEU A 202 19.38 11.45 -30.99
N LEU A 203 18.14 11.56 -30.50
CA LEU A 203 16.91 11.38 -31.30
C LEU A 203 16.89 12.26 -32.59
N PRO A 204 17.28 13.54 -32.57
CA PRO A 204 17.31 14.36 -33.80
C PRO A 204 18.25 13.83 -34.87
N LYS A 205 19.39 13.25 -34.46
CA LYS A 205 20.36 12.62 -35.39
C LYS A 205 19.77 11.32 -35.97
N LEU A 206 19.12 10.51 -35.17
CA LEU A 206 18.44 9.27 -35.59
C LEU A 206 17.27 9.53 -36.54
N ALA A 207 16.61 10.68 -36.41
CA ALA A 207 15.54 11.12 -37.30
C ALA A 207 16.07 11.51 -38.70
N GLY A 208 17.39 11.63 -38.87
CA GLY A 208 18.07 11.71 -40.16
C GLY A 208 17.84 13.01 -40.93
N GLY A 209 17.70 14.16 -40.25
CA GLY A 209 17.58 15.49 -40.91
C GLY A 209 16.46 15.62 -41.96
N ARG A 210 15.62 14.62 -42.08
CA ARG A 210 14.40 14.66 -42.92
C ARG A 210 13.39 15.60 -42.27
N ALA A 211 13.71 16.89 -42.31
CA ALA A 211 12.68 17.89 -42.17
C ALA A 211 11.57 17.50 -43.16
N ALA A 212 10.36 17.37 -42.64
CA ALA A 212 9.21 17.01 -43.43
C ALA A 212 9.05 17.98 -44.61
N ALA A 213 9.69 17.65 -45.74
CA ALA A 213 9.45 18.32 -46.98
C ALA A 213 8.00 18.04 -47.34
N ASN A 214 7.17 19.08 -47.21
CA ASN A 214 5.82 19.19 -47.82
C ASN A 214 4.80 18.10 -47.41
N VAL A 215 4.55 17.88 -46.11
CA VAL A 215 3.25 17.33 -45.74
C VAL A 215 2.26 18.50 -45.64
N PRO A 216 1.12 18.47 -46.37
CA PRO A 216 0.13 19.52 -46.26
C PRO A 216 -0.28 19.66 -44.79
N ALA A 217 -0.29 20.90 -44.27
CA ALA A 217 -0.68 21.21 -42.91
C ALA A 217 -2.11 20.77 -42.55
N ASN A 218 -2.88 20.32 -43.51
CA ASN A 218 -4.28 19.90 -43.42
C ASN A 218 -4.50 18.39 -43.55
N ALA A 219 -3.46 17.54 -43.62
CA ALA A 219 -3.63 16.09 -43.55
C ALA A 219 -4.01 15.70 -42.13
N GLN A 220 -5.29 15.80 -41.76
CA GLN A 220 -5.80 15.20 -40.51
C GLN A 220 -5.65 13.67 -40.63
N PRO A 221 -4.99 13.01 -39.70
CA PRO A 221 -4.93 11.56 -39.69
C PRO A 221 -6.35 11.02 -39.56
N MET A 222 -6.83 10.28 -40.57
CA MET A 222 -8.12 9.61 -40.47
C MET A 222 -8.02 8.39 -39.55
N LEU A 223 -8.62 8.50 -38.38
CA LEU A 223 -8.98 7.29 -37.63
C LEU A 223 -10.11 6.58 -38.35
N PRO A 224 -10.11 5.25 -38.47
CA PRO A 224 -11.27 4.52 -38.95
C PRO A 224 -12.51 4.91 -38.13
N ALA A 225 -13.61 5.23 -38.83
CA ALA A 225 -14.83 5.56 -38.12
C ALA A 225 -15.33 4.38 -37.30
N THR A 226 -15.50 4.54 -36.01
CA THR A 226 -16.04 3.50 -35.11
C THR A 226 -17.54 3.25 -35.29
N GLY A 227 -18.16 3.89 -36.27
CA GLY A 227 -19.61 3.76 -36.58
C GLY A 227 -20.55 4.42 -35.55
N GLU A 228 -20.07 4.79 -34.38
CA GLU A 228 -20.83 5.43 -33.32
C GLU A 228 -20.29 6.87 -33.07
N PRO A 229 -21.08 7.92 -33.36
CA PRO A 229 -20.64 9.30 -33.10
C PRO A 229 -20.72 9.60 -31.61
N THR A 230 -19.60 9.45 -30.90
CA THR A 230 -19.48 9.99 -29.55
C THR A 230 -19.13 11.47 -29.57
N THR A 231 -19.85 12.29 -28.80
CA THR A 231 -19.52 13.70 -28.71
C THR A 231 -18.22 13.94 -27.95
N PRO A 232 -17.45 15.00 -28.24
CA PRO A 232 -16.21 15.28 -27.49
C PRO A 232 -16.42 15.39 -25.97
N ARG A 233 -17.57 15.96 -25.55
CA ARG A 233 -17.92 16.02 -24.11
C ARG A 233 -18.16 14.65 -23.50
N LEU A 234 -18.87 13.76 -24.18
CA LEU A 234 -19.15 12.42 -23.72
C LEU A 234 -17.83 11.61 -23.56
N ARG A 235 -16.88 11.77 -24.50
CA ARG A 235 -15.55 11.13 -24.40
C ARG A 235 -14.78 11.57 -23.16
N LEU A 236 -14.78 12.85 -22.83
CA LEU A 236 -14.12 13.33 -21.60
C LEU A 236 -14.80 12.80 -20.34
N TRP A 237 -16.14 12.74 -20.30
CA TRP A 237 -16.85 12.13 -19.19
C TRP A 237 -16.59 10.63 -19.05
N LEU A 238 -16.49 9.90 -20.16
CA LEU A 238 -16.11 8.50 -20.16
C LEU A 238 -14.66 8.30 -19.66
N LEU A 239 -13.75 9.16 -20.09
CA LEU A 239 -12.36 9.13 -19.60
C LEU A 239 -12.27 9.40 -18.10
N PHE A 240 -13.01 10.40 -17.61
CA PHE A 240 -13.12 10.64 -16.17
C PHE A 240 -13.67 9.40 -15.45
N ALA A 241 -14.77 8.84 -15.95
CA ALA A 241 -15.44 7.70 -15.34
C ALA A 241 -14.55 6.44 -15.34
N THR A 242 -13.81 6.15 -16.43
CA THR A 242 -12.90 5.00 -16.48
C THR A 242 -11.77 5.14 -15.46
N GLY A 243 -11.18 6.31 -15.30
CA GLY A 243 -10.17 6.58 -14.27
C GLY A 243 -10.76 6.46 -12.86
N PHE A 244 -11.92 7.07 -12.64
CA PHE A 244 -12.62 7.06 -11.36
C PHE A 244 -12.97 5.64 -10.91
N THR A 245 -13.64 4.86 -11.74
CA THR A 245 -14.08 3.51 -11.40
C THR A 245 -12.93 2.55 -11.26
N SER A 246 -11.91 2.63 -12.13
CA SER A 246 -10.71 1.79 -12.05
C SER A 246 -10.03 1.90 -10.71
N MET A 247 -9.72 3.13 -10.28
CA MET A 247 -9.00 3.36 -9.04
C MET A 247 -9.86 3.20 -7.78
N ALA A 248 -11.18 3.49 -7.88
CA ALA A 248 -12.13 3.21 -6.80
C ALA A 248 -12.23 1.69 -6.54
N MET A 249 -12.29 0.89 -7.60
CA MET A 249 -12.31 -0.56 -7.52
C MET A 249 -10.99 -1.14 -7.01
N GLU A 250 -9.85 -0.58 -7.40
CA GLU A 250 -8.54 -1.03 -6.90
C GLU A 250 -8.44 -0.91 -5.38
N VAL A 251 -8.92 0.19 -4.79
CA VAL A 251 -9.00 0.36 -3.33
C VAL A 251 -9.96 -0.66 -2.71
N ALA A 252 -11.09 -0.94 -3.35
CA ALA A 252 -12.02 -1.96 -2.85
C ALA A 252 -11.44 -3.39 -2.98
N TRP A 253 -10.70 -3.70 -4.06
CA TRP A 253 -10.04 -5.00 -4.25
C TRP A 253 -8.94 -5.24 -3.22
N THR A 254 -8.13 -4.24 -2.88
CA THR A 254 -7.09 -4.40 -1.86
C THR A 254 -7.69 -4.84 -0.54
N ARG A 255 -8.86 -4.30 -0.15
CA ARG A 255 -9.59 -4.71 1.05
C ARG A 255 -10.28 -6.06 0.88
N ALA A 256 -10.95 -6.29 -0.26
CA ALA A 256 -11.67 -7.55 -0.55
C ALA A 256 -10.75 -8.77 -0.58
N PHE A 257 -9.55 -8.62 -1.14
CA PHE A 257 -8.61 -9.72 -1.40
C PHE A 257 -7.67 -10.01 -0.23
N THR A 258 -7.64 -9.15 0.78
CA THR A 258 -6.79 -9.33 1.97
C THR A 258 -6.93 -10.71 2.63
N PRO A 259 -8.13 -11.32 2.76
CA PRO A 259 -8.27 -12.65 3.37
C PRO A 259 -7.53 -13.76 2.61
N VAL A 260 -7.41 -13.62 1.28
CA VAL A 260 -6.77 -14.62 0.40
C VAL A 260 -5.30 -14.31 0.13
N LEU A 261 -4.98 -13.02 -0.06
CA LEU A 261 -3.64 -12.58 -0.45
C LEU A 261 -2.78 -12.18 0.77
N TYR A 262 -3.40 -12.03 1.93
CA TYR A 262 -2.78 -11.45 3.13
C TYR A 262 -2.30 -10.00 2.92
N THR A 263 -1.61 -9.45 3.93
CA THR A 263 -1.17 -8.06 3.96
C THR A 263 0.29 -7.86 3.51
N THR A 264 0.87 -8.86 2.83
CA THR A 264 2.26 -8.78 2.37
C THR A 264 2.42 -7.78 1.22
N ILE A 265 3.63 -7.24 1.07
CA ILE A 265 3.96 -6.36 -0.06
C ILE A 265 3.78 -7.06 -1.42
N TYR A 266 3.97 -8.38 -1.46
CA TYR A 266 3.81 -9.19 -2.68
C TYR A 266 2.35 -9.31 -3.11
N ALA A 267 1.40 -9.32 -2.17
CA ALA A 267 -0.03 -9.29 -2.48
C ALA A 267 -0.39 -8.03 -3.27
N PHE A 268 0.03 -6.86 -2.77
CA PHE A 268 -0.19 -5.59 -3.44
C PHE A 268 0.52 -5.53 -4.81
N ALA A 269 1.78 -5.95 -4.86
CA ALA A 269 2.55 -6.00 -6.10
C ALA A 269 1.93 -6.95 -7.14
N ALA A 270 1.36 -8.09 -6.71
CA ALA A 270 0.69 -9.04 -7.59
C ALA A 270 -0.59 -8.46 -8.19
N VAL A 271 -1.46 -7.84 -7.37
CA VAL A 271 -2.68 -7.16 -7.87
C VAL A 271 -2.31 -6.10 -8.91
N LEU A 272 -1.35 -5.23 -8.59
CA LEU A 272 -0.90 -4.17 -9.49
C LEU A 272 -0.26 -4.73 -10.78
N THR A 273 0.55 -5.78 -10.68
CA THR A 273 1.20 -6.42 -11.83
C THR A 273 0.16 -7.06 -12.75
N VAL A 274 -0.80 -7.80 -12.21
CA VAL A 274 -1.88 -8.44 -12.99
C VAL A 274 -2.77 -7.38 -13.65
N TYR A 275 -3.11 -6.32 -12.91
CA TYR A 275 -3.86 -5.18 -13.45
C TYR A 275 -3.14 -4.54 -14.64
N LEU A 276 -1.85 -4.24 -14.50
CA LEU A 276 -1.04 -3.64 -15.57
C LEU A 276 -0.82 -4.60 -16.75
N ALA A 277 -0.61 -5.89 -16.50
CA ALA A 277 -0.50 -6.91 -17.55
C ALA A 277 -1.78 -7.01 -18.39
N ALA A 278 -2.93 -7.05 -17.73
CA ALA A 278 -4.23 -7.06 -18.40
C ALA A 278 -4.50 -5.77 -19.17
N THR A 279 -4.15 -4.63 -18.60
CA THR A 279 -4.22 -3.31 -19.26
C THR A 279 -3.35 -3.28 -20.51
N TRP A 280 -2.13 -3.83 -20.44
CA TRP A 280 -1.24 -3.96 -21.59
C TRP A 280 -1.84 -4.84 -22.68
N ILE A 281 -2.41 -6.00 -22.33
CA ILE A 281 -3.10 -6.89 -23.28
C ILE A 281 -4.25 -6.13 -23.98
N GLY A 282 -5.09 -5.42 -23.23
CA GLY A 282 -6.17 -4.61 -23.78
C GLY A 282 -5.69 -3.54 -24.75
N SER A 283 -4.63 -2.81 -24.37
CA SER A 283 -4.01 -1.80 -25.22
C SER A 283 -3.40 -2.39 -26.49
N ALA A 284 -2.78 -3.56 -26.40
CA ALA A 284 -2.22 -4.28 -27.54
C ALA A 284 -3.34 -4.73 -28.51
N LEU A 285 -4.47 -5.23 -27.99
CA LEU A 285 -5.66 -5.59 -28.77
C LEU A 285 -6.27 -4.38 -29.47
N TYR A 286 -6.40 -3.25 -28.76
CA TYR A 286 -6.84 -2.00 -29.38
C TYR A 286 -5.92 -1.61 -30.55
N ARG A 287 -4.61 -1.59 -30.36
CA ARG A 287 -3.62 -1.31 -31.41
C ARG A 287 -3.70 -2.26 -32.59
N ARG A 288 -3.95 -3.55 -32.36
CA ARG A 288 -4.15 -4.54 -33.41
C ARG A 288 -5.40 -4.24 -34.22
N HIS A 289 -6.55 -3.99 -33.56
CA HIS A 289 -7.81 -3.67 -34.23
C HIS A 289 -7.74 -2.34 -34.96
N LEU A 290 -7.07 -1.32 -34.39
CA LEU A 290 -6.84 -0.05 -35.05
C LEU A 290 -6.07 -0.22 -36.38
N ARG A 291 -5.02 -1.04 -36.40
CA ARG A 291 -4.25 -1.33 -37.62
C ARG A 291 -5.09 -2.10 -38.65
N GLN A 292 -6.06 -2.87 -38.23
CA GLN A 292 -7.00 -3.59 -39.09
C GLN A 292 -8.16 -2.72 -39.58
N GLY A 293 -8.24 -1.47 -39.12
CA GLY A 293 -9.35 -0.57 -39.43
C GLY A 293 -10.69 -0.95 -38.78
N ARG A 294 -10.67 -1.76 -37.72
CA ARG A 294 -11.87 -2.30 -37.07
C ARG A 294 -11.80 -2.19 -35.55
N PRO A 295 -11.66 -0.98 -34.98
CA PRO A 295 -11.72 -0.82 -33.54
C PRO A 295 -13.11 -1.20 -33.01
N ALA A 296 -13.17 -1.73 -31.79
CA ALA A 296 -14.44 -2.11 -31.17
C ALA A 296 -15.30 -0.87 -30.89
N ALA A 297 -16.61 -1.04 -30.99
CA ALA A 297 -17.55 0.02 -30.67
C ALA A 297 -17.53 0.30 -29.15
N VAL A 298 -17.60 1.57 -28.77
CA VAL A 298 -17.60 2.01 -27.36
C VAL A 298 -18.77 1.41 -26.60
N SER A 299 -19.96 1.31 -27.22
CA SER A 299 -21.13 0.66 -26.60
C SER A 299 -20.91 -0.82 -26.28
N THR A 300 -20.19 -1.55 -27.16
CA THR A 300 -19.84 -2.95 -26.92
C THR A 300 -18.89 -3.09 -25.71
N LEU A 301 -17.88 -2.21 -25.62
CA LEU A 301 -16.94 -2.22 -24.50
C LEU A 301 -17.64 -1.86 -23.18
N LEU A 302 -18.53 -0.86 -23.17
CA LEU A 302 -19.31 -0.51 -21.99
C LEU A 302 -20.24 -1.64 -21.53
N GLY A 303 -20.84 -2.37 -22.49
CA GLY A 303 -21.68 -3.52 -22.20
C GLY A 303 -20.91 -4.70 -21.58
N LEU A 304 -19.64 -4.91 -21.99
CA LEU A 304 -18.76 -5.94 -21.42
C LEU A 304 -18.12 -5.51 -20.10
N LEU A 305 -17.88 -4.22 -19.89
CA LEU A 305 -17.27 -3.71 -18.66
C LEU A 305 -18.12 -3.98 -17.42
N PHE A 306 -19.46 -3.89 -17.55
CA PHE A 306 -20.35 -4.12 -16.41
C PHE A 306 -20.21 -5.55 -15.80
N PRO A 307 -20.42 -6.64 -16.55
CA PRO A 307 -20.21 -7.98 -16.00
C PRO A 307 -18.76 -8.23 -15.60
N ALA A 308 -17.79 -7.71 -16.36
CA ALA A 308 -16.37 -7.85 -15.99
C ALA A 308 -16.03 -7.17 -14.66
N ALA A 309 -16.65 -6.03 -14.35
CA ALA A 309 -16.49 -5.31 -13.10
C ALA A 309 -17.06 -6.06 -11.88
N LEU A 310 -17.98 -6.98 -12.10
CA LEU A 310 -18.59 -7.78 -11.04
C LEU A 310 -17.88 -9.10 -10.77
N LEU A 311 -17.01 -9.56 -11.69
CA LEU A 311 -16.27 -10.82 -11.48
C LEU A 311 -15.43 -10.82 -10.20
N PRO A 312 -14.71 -9.75 -9.83
CA PRO A 312 -13.97 -9.72 -8.57
C PRO A 312 -14.85 -9.90 -7.33
N LEU A 313 -16.10 -9.44 -7.38
CA LEU A 313 -17.05 -9.63 -6.29
C LEU A 313 -17.56 -11.07 -6.25
N VAL A 314 -17.95 -11.64 -7.39
CA VAL A 314 -18.52 -12.98 -7.46
C VAL A 314 -17.49 -14.06 -7.17
N LEU A 315 -16.28 -13.92 -7.71
CA LEU A 315 -15.22 -14.93 -7.55
C LEU A 315 -14.47 -14.82 -6.22
N ASN A 316 -14.75 -13.79 -5.42
CA ASN A 316 -14.23 -13.61 -4.05
C ASN A 316 -15.30 -13.93 -2.99
N ASP A 317 -16.31 -14.74 -3.33
CA ASP A 317 -17.28 -15.22 -2.34
C ASP A 317 -16.63 -16.29 -1.45
N PRO A 318 -16.61 -16.14 -0.12
CA PRO A 318 -16.02 -17.14 0.80
C PRO A 318 -16.58 -18.56 0.66
N ALA A 319 -17.76 -18.71 0.07
CA ALA A 319 -18.34 -20.03 -0.22
C ALA A 319 -17.68 -20.75 -1.41
N LEU A 320 -16.98 -20.01 -2.26
CA LEU A 320 -16.18 -20.58 -3.34
C LEU A 320 -14.79 -20.84 -2.78
N HIS A 321 -14.26 -22.04 -2.89
CA HIS A 321 -12.90 -22.35 -2.44
C HIS A 321 -11.89 -21.42 -3.12
N GLU A 322 -11.57 -20.32 -2.43
CA GLU A 322 -10.78 -19.23 -2.95
C GLU A 322 -9.31 -19.65 -3.15
N SER A 323 -8.79 -19.36 -4.33
CA SER A 323 -7.36 -19.47 -4.62
C SER A 323 -6.82 -18.14 -5.09
N VAL A 324 -5.56 -17.87 -4.80
CA VAL A 324 -4.83 -16.68 -5.26
C VAL A 324 -4.98 -16.46 -6.77
N ALA A 325 -4.92 -17.56 -7.55
CA ALA A 325 -5.05 -17.49 -9.00
C ALA A 325 -6.45 -17.05 -9.46
N ILE A 326 -7.52 -17.52 -8.80
CA ILE A 326 -8.90 -17.15 -9.11
C ILE A 326 -9.14 -15.68 -8.77
N VAL A 327 -8.72 -15.25 -7.58
CA VAL A 327 -8.89 -13.87 -7.12
C VAL A 327 -8.13 -12.89 -8.02
N LEU A 328 -6.86 -13.15 -8.33
CA LEU A 328 -6.08 -12.34 -9.28
C LEU A 328 -6.62 -12.43 -10.71
N GLY A 329 -7.07 -13.60 -11.16
CA GLY A 329 -7.67 -13.79 -12.47
C GLY A 329 -8.97 -13.00 -12.66
N SER A 330 -9.72 -12.79 -11.57
CA SER A 330 -11.01 -12.08 -11.59
C SER A 330 -10.90 -10.63 -12.09
N ILE A 331 -9.78 -9.96 -11.84
CA ILE A 331 -9.57 -8.56 -12.27
C ILE A 331 -9.09 -8.45 -13.72
N VAL A 332 -8.66 -9.53 -14.36
CA VAL A 332 -8.10 -9.51 -15.73
C VAL A 332 -9.10 -8.97 -16.77
N PRO A 333 -10.37 -9.42 -16.81
CA PRO A 333 -11.32 -8.97 -17.84
C PRO A 333 -11.60 -7.47 -17.77
N ILE A 334 -11.87 -6.94 -16.59
CA ILE A 334 -12.15 -5.49 -16.44
C ILE A 334 -10.92 -4.67 -16.78
N SER A 335 -9.74 -5.05 -16.31
CA SER A 335 -8.49 -4.33 -16.55
C SER A 335 -8.11 -4.35 -18.04
N ALA A 336 -8.32 -5.46 -18.73
CA ALA A 336 -8.10 -5.55 -20.17
C ALA A 336 -9.08 -4.67 -20.98
N LEU A 337 -10.35 -4.65 -20.59
CA LEU A 337 -11.35 -3.80 -21.25
C LEU A 337 -11.07 -2.32 -21.03
N LEU A 338 -10.68 -1.91 -19.82
CA LEU A 338 -10.24 -0.55 -19.53
C LEU A 338 -8.97 -0.18 -20.28
N GLY A 339 -8.01 -1.11 -20.34
CA GLY A 339 -6.77 -0.99 -21.12
C GLY A 339 -7.00 -0.86 -22.63
N TYR A 340 -8.13 -1.36 -23.15
CA TYR A 340 -8.57 -1.15 -24.53
C TYR A 340 -9.27 0.21 -24.68
N LEU A 341 -10.25 0.51 -23.83
CA LEU A 341 -11.13 1.67 -23.97
C LEU A 341 -10.42 3.00 -23.72
N THR A 342 -9.57 3.09 -22.70
CA THR A 342 -8.93 4.35 -22.32
C THR A 342 -8.04 4.92 -23.44
N PRO A 343 -7.07 4.18 -24.01
CA PRO A 343 -6.26 4.70 -25.12
C PRO A 343 -7.11 4.93 -26.39
N GLN A 344 -8.17 4.15 -26.63
CA GLN A 344 -9.09 4.42 -27.74
C GLN A 344 -9.75 5.78 -27.60
N LEU A 345 -10.32 6.10 -26.44
CA LEU A 345 -11.00 7.37 -26.19
C LEU A 345 -10.02 8.55 -26.28
N ILE A 346 -8.75 8.37 -25.83
CA ILE A 346 -7.72 9.41 -25.93
C ILE A 346 -7.32 9.61 -27.39
N ASP A 347 -7.04 8.55 -28.16
CA ASP A 347 -6.69 8.65 -29.59
C ASP A 347 -7.83 9.31 -30.39
N GLU A 348 -9.09 8.92 -30.14
CA GLU A 348 -10.26 9.50 -30.78
C GLU A 348 -10.48 10.99 -30.43
N HIS A 349 -10.14 11.39 -29.19
CA HIS A 349 -10.25 12.79 -28.77
C HIS A 349 -9.08 13.61 -29.32
N ALA A 350 -7.87 13.08 -29.23
CA ALA A 350 -6.66 13.78 -29.59
C ALA A 350 -6.43 13.85 -31.11
N ARG A 351 -6.81 12.80 -31.86
CA ARG A 351 -6.53 12.67 -33.30
C ARG A 351 -5.08 12.97 -33.67
N GLY A 352 -4.15 12.51 -32.82
CA GLY A 352 -2.72 12.73 -32.95
C GLY A 352 -2.20 14.10 -32.46
N GLU A 353 -3.10 14.98 -31.95
CA GLU A 353 -2.72 16.29 -31.41
C GLU A 353 -2.23 16.17 -29.96
N PRO A 354 -1.00 16.62 -29.63
CA PRO A 354 -0.48 16.55 -28.26
C PRO A 354 -1.34 17.26 -27.22
N GLN A 355 -1.93 18.41 -27.60
CA GLN A 355 -2.81 19.17 -26.72
C GLN A 355 -4.09 18.40 -26.37
N GLY A 356 -4.72 17.78 -27.37
CA GLY A 356 -5.91 16.94 -27.15
C GLY A 356 -5.61 15.72 -26.29
N ALA A 357 -4.48 15.06 -26.52
CA ALA A 357 -4.03 13.93 -25.73
C ALA A 357 -3.73 14.33 -24.27
N GLY A 358 -3.04 15.45 -24.08
CA GLY A 358 -2.73 15.97 -22.75
C GLY A 358 -3.97 16.31 -21.93
N LEU A 359 -4.97 16.93 -22.53
CA LEU A 359 -6.24 17.23 -21.88
C LEU A 359 -7.02 15.94 -21.55
N ALA A 360 -7.15 15.04 -22.52
CA ALA A 360 -7.89 13.78 -22.36
C ALA A 360 -7.28 12.92 -21.26
N TYR A 361 -5.96 12.79 -21.24
CA TYR A 361 -5.24 12.07 -20.20
C TYR A 361 -5.37 12.74 -18.83
N ALA A 362 -5.26 14.09 -18.76
CA ALA A 362 -5.45 14.82 -17.50
C ALA A 362 -6.85 14.61 -16.90
N VAL A 363 -7.89 14.58 -17.73
CA VAL A 363 -9.27 14.31 -17.29
C VAL A 363 -9.41 12.87 -16.75
N ASN A 364 -8.80 11.88 -17.41
CA ASN A 364 -8.80 10.51 -16.92
C ASN A 364 -8.09 10.41 -15.54
N VAL A 365 -6.93 11.03 -15.41
CA VAL A 365 -6.16 11.05 -14.17
C VAL A 365 -6.88 11.79 -13.04
N LEU A 366 -7.66 12.83 -13.35
CA LEU A 366 -8.52 13.49 -12.35
C LEU A 366 -9.54 12.49 -11.77
N GLY A 367 -10.12 11.63 -12.62
CA GLY A 367 -10.94 10.50 -12.16
C GLY A 367 -10.13 9.56 -11.24
N CYS A 368 -8.89 9.24 -11.60
CA CYS A 368 -7.99 8.40 -10.79
C CYS A 368 -7.68 8.98 -9.39
N ILE A 369 -7.75 10.29 -9.22
CA ILE A 369 -7.60 10.95 -7.91
C ILE A 369 -8.89 10.83 -7.08
N LEU A 370 -10.03 11.17 -7.68
CA LEU A 370 -11.30 11.25 -6.96
C LEU A 370 -11.90 9.89 -6.63
N GLY A 371 -11.63 8.86 -7.46
CA GLY A 371 -12.11 7.50 -7.25
C GLY A 371 -11.68 6.90 -5.91
N PRO A 372 -10.39 6.79 -5.62
CA PRO A 372 -9.87 6.27 -4.36
C PRO A 372 -10.32 7.07 -3.14
N LEU A 373 -10.36 8.40 -3.25
CA LEU A 373 -10.80 9.28 -2.16
C LEU A 373 -12.26 9.01 -1.81
N LEU A 374 -13.14 8.94 -2.80
CA LEU A 374 -14.55 8.64 -2.55
C LEU A 374 -14.73 7.20 -2.05
N ALA A 375 -14.08 6.23 -2.66
CA ALA A 375 -14.18 4.84 -2.25
C ALA A 375 -13.63 4.62 -0.84
N GLY A 376 -12.44 5.11 -0.52
CA GLY A 376 -11.76 4.86 0.75
C GLY A 376 -12.38 5.58 1.94
N TYR A 377 -12.74 6.86 1.77
CA TYR A 377 -13.23 7.69 2.88
C TYR A 377 -14.75 7.70 3.06
N PHE A 378 -15.51 7.35 2.01
CA PHE A 378 -16.97 7.46 2.07
C PHE A 378 -17.66 6.12 1.79
N LEU A 379 -17.39 5.46 0.65
CA LEU A 379 -18.14 4.27 0.26
C LEU A 379 -17.79 3.06 1.13
N LEU A 380 -16.51 2.73 1.29
CA LEU A 380 -16.09 1.59 2.10
C LEU A 380 -16.54 1.70 3.57
N PRO A 381 -16.38 2.86 4.26
CA PRO A 381 -16.93 3.02 5.60
C PRO A 381 -18.45 2.92 5.66
N ALA A 382 -19.16 3.54 4.72
CA ALA A 382 -20.62 3.63 4.77
C ALA A 382 -21.32 2.34 4.35
N VAL A 383 -20.85 1.68 3.28
CA VAL A 383 -21.61 0.58 2.66
C VAL A 383 -20.78 -0.71 2.49
N GLY A 384 -19.49 -0.70 2.81
CA GLY A 384 -18.58 -1.84 2.70
C GLY A 384 -18.18 -2.21 1.28
N VAL A 385 -17.41 -3.28 1.15
CA VAL A 385 -16.78 -3.71 -0.12
C VAL A 385 -17.81 -4.05 -1.18
N LYS A 386 -18.82 -4.84 -0.86
CA LYS A 386 -19.86 -5.32 -1.78
C LYS A 386 -20.52 -4.16 -2.54
N TRP A 387 -21.07 -3.22 -1.80
CA TRP A 387 -21.82 -2.11 -2.38
C TRP A 387 -20.90 -1.09 -3.07
N THR A 388 -19.67 -0.92 -2.58
CA THR A 388 -18.67 -0.07 -3.25
C THR A 388 -18.36 -0.60 -4.65
N LEU A 389 -18.15 -1.89 -4.81
CA LEU A 389 -17.91 -2.52 -6.12
C LEU A 389 -19.15 -2.43 -7.02
N LEU A 390 -20.35 -2.66 -6.48
CA LEU A 390 -21.61 -2.55 -7.23
C LEU A 390 -21.86 -1.14 -7.73
N LEU A 391 -21.70 -0.13 -6.87
CA LEU A 391 -21.88 1.28 -7.24
C LEU A 391 -20.86 1.72 -8.32
N SER A 392 -19.62 1.27 -8.18
CA SER A 392 -18.58 1.53 -9.18
C SER A 392 -18.90 0.86 -10.52
N ALA A 393 -19.41 -0.38 -10.52
CA ALA A 393 -19.80 -1.10 -11.73
C ALA A 393 -21.02 -0.46 -12.42
N ALA A 394 -21.96 0.11 -11.66
CA ALA A 394 -23.19 0.72 -12.18
C ALA A 394 -22.95 1.94 -13.07
N VAL A 395 -21.76 2.53 -13.01
CA VAL A 395 -21.35 3.65 -13.87
C VAL A 395 -21.38 3.25 -15.36
N TYR A 396 -20.98 2.04 -15.71
CA TYR A 396 -20.88 1.59 -17.10
C TYR A 396 -22.23 1.46 -17.82
N PRO A 397 -23.26 0.80 -17.26
CA PRO A 397 -24.57 0.76 -17.87
C PRO A 397 -25.24 2.16 -17.92
N ALA A 398 -24.97 3.05 -16.97
CA ALA A 398 -25.46 4.42 -17.01
C ALA A 398 -24.96 5.18 -18.26
N PHE A 399 -23.69 5.02 -18.62
CA PHE A 399 -23.17 5.58 -19.88
C PHE A 399 -23.67 4.84 -21.11
N LEU A 400 -23.89 3.53 -21.05
CA LEU A 400 -24.44 2.76 -22.16
C LEU A 400 -25.85 3.25 -22.54
N LEU A 401 -26.67 3.66 -21.57
CA LEU A 401 -27.99 4.21 -21.80
C LEU A 401 -27.98 5.57 -22.52
N GLN A 402 -26.91 6.36 -22.36
CA GLN A 402 -26.75 7.67 -23.00
C GLN A 402 -26.27 7.61 -24.45
N ALA A 403 -25.66 6.50 -24.89
CA ALA A 403 -25.21 6.33 -26.26
C ALA A 403 -26.43 6.21 -27.21
N ARG A 404 -26.42 6.85 -28.40
CA ARG A 404 -27.54 6.83 -29.33
C ARG A 404 -27.78 5.43 -29.92
N PRO A 405 -29.01 4.89 -29.93
CA PRO A 405 -29.28 3.53 -30.37
C PRO A 405 -29.25 3.36 -31.89
N THR A 406 -28.52 2.38 -32.37
CA THR A 406 -28.75 1.72 -33.65
C THR A 406 -29.66 0.50 -33.45
N ARG A 407 -30.37 0.00 -34.47
CA ARG A 407 -31.23 -1.20 -34.31
C ARG A 407 -30.47 -2.44 -33.77
N ALA A 408 -29.24 -2.69 -34.21
CA ALA A 408 -28.38 -3.74 -33.70
C ALA A 408 -27.95 -3.49 -32.26
N SER A 409 -27.75 -2.22 -31.85
CA SER A 409 -27.40 -1.84 -30.48
C SER A 409 -28.57 -2.02 -29.49
N LEU A 410 -29.83 -1.99 -29.99
CA LEU A 410 -31.01 -2.13 -29.12
C LEU A 410 -31.14 -3.57 -28.59
N VAL A 411 -30.96 -4.58 -29.45
CA VAL A 411 -30.97 -5.99 -29.06
C VAL A 411 -29.83 -6.28 -28.07
N TRP A 412 -28.63 -5.77 -28.35
CA TRP A 412 -27.48 -5.89 -27.45
C TRP A 412 -27.74 -5.22 -26.07
N ARG A 413 -28.32 -4.04 -26.07
CA ARG A 413 -28.70 -3.33 -24.84
C ARG A 413 -29.74 -4.08 -24.01
N SER A 414 -30.75 -4.64 -24.68
CA SER A 414 -31.76 -5.47 -24.00
C SER A 414 -31.14 -6.71 -23.38
N ALA A 415 -30.20 -7.36 -24.09
CA ALA A 415 -29.47 -8.52 -23.58
C ALA A 415 -28.57 -8.14 -22.38
N VAL A 416 -27.87 -7.00 -22.48
CA VAL A 416 -27.03 -6.48 -21.38
C VAL A 416 -27.91 -6.09 -20.18
N ALA A 417 -29.06 -5.43 -20.41
CA ALA A 417 -29.98 -5.06 -19.32
C ALA A 417 -30.57 -6.30 -18.66
N ALA A 418 -30.99 -7.30 -19.42
CA ALA A 418 -31.49 -8.58 -18.86
C ALA A 418 -30.42 -9.32 -18.09
N GLY A 419 -29.20 -9.39 -18.63
CA GLY A 419 -28.05 -9.97 -17.95
C GLY A 419 -27.68 -9.21 -16.68
N ALA A 420 -27.77 -7.88 -16.71
CA ALA A 420 -27.54 -7.03 -15.54
C ALA A 420 -28.57 -7.27 -14.44
N VAL A 421 -29.86 -7.38 -14.80
CA VAL A 421 -30.94 -7.70 -13.84
C VAL A 421 -30.76 -9.10 -13.22
N ALA A 422 -30.45 -10.10 -14.06
CA ALA A 422 -30.21 -11.46 -13.57
C ALA A 422 -28.97 -11.52 -12.66
N LEU A 423 -27.91 -10.80 -13.03
CA LEU A 423 -26.70 -10.70 -12.23
C LEU A 423 -26.92 -9.96 -10.93
N LEU A 424 -27.67 -8.83 -10.94
CA LEU A 424 -28.06 -8.11 -9.73
C LEU A 424 -28.89 -8.98 -8.78
N ALA A 425 -29.83 -9.76 -9.31
CA ALA A 425 -30.60 -10.72 -8.50
C ALA A 425 -29.69 -11.78 -7.86
N GLY A 426 -28.73 -12.33 -8.65
CA GLY A 426 -27.74 -13.29 -8.12
C GLY A 426 -26.80 -12.67 -7.07
N LEU A 427 -26.47 -11.39 -7.22
CA LEU A 427 -25.56 -10.69 -6.32
C LEU A 427 -26.10 -10.51 -4.89
N PHE A 428 -27.42 -10.59 -4.67
CA PHE A 428 -27.96 -10.63 -3.30
C PHE A 428 -27.50 -11.90 -2.56
N ALA A 429 -27.25 -13.00 -3.27
CA ALA A 429 -26.75 -14.25 -2.69
C ALA A 429 -25.22 -14.27 -2.48
N VAL A 430 -24.46 -13.41 -3.16
CA VAL A 430 -22.99 -13.33 -3.02
C VAL A 430 -22.62 -12.75 -1.67
N ARG A 431 -21.70 -13.41 -0.98
CA ARG A 431 -21.18 -12.99 0.33
C ARG A 431 -19.79 -12.36 0.16
N THR A 432 -19.43 -11.53 1.09
CA THR A 432 -18.06 -11.04 1.28
C THR A 432 -17.58 -11.41 2.67
N HIS A 433 -16.29 -11.35 2.93
CA HIS A 433 -15.72 -11.60 4.26
C HIS A 433 -16.23 -10.65 5.35
N GLU A 434 -16.91 -9.55 4.97
CA GLU A 434 -17.58 -8.63 5.88
C GLU A 434 -19.04 -9.01 6.17
N ASP A 435 -19.55 -10.09 5.59
CA ASP A 435 -20.98 -10.46 5.70
C ASP A 435 -21.26 -11.02 7.09
N PRO A 436 -22.22 -10.40 7.85
CA PRO A 436 -22.57 -10.86 9.18
C PRO A 436 -23.07 -12.30 9.23
N SER A 437 -23.57 -12.84 8.14
CA SER A 437 -24.05 -14.22 8.08
C SER A 437 -22.97 -15.30 8.20
N LEU A 438 -21.69 -14.91 8.05
CA LEU A 438 -20.56 -15.84 8.16
C LEU A 438 -20.22 -16.23 9.60
N HIS A 439 -20.53 -15.35 10.56
CA HIS A 439 -20.21 -15.55 11.97
C HIS A 439 -21.41 -15.20 12.86
N ALA A 440 -21.93 -16.18 13.59
CA ALA A 440 -23.06 -15.95 14.47
C ALA A 440 -22.74 -14.92 15.56
N GLY A 441 -23.65 -13.96 15.78
CA GLY A 441 -23.50 -12.94 16.81
C GLY A 441 -22.35 -11.95 16.58
N CYS A 442 -21.91 -11.76 15.33
CA CYS A 442 -20.81 -10.85 15.04
C CYS A 442 -21.25 -9.38 15.07
N GLU A 443 -20.30 -8.51 15.42
CA GLU A 443 -20.37 -7.07 15.19
C GLU A 443 -19.41 -6.68 14.07
N VAL A 444 -19.90 -5.89 13.12
CA VAL A 444 -19.11 -5.37 11.99
C VAL A 444 -18.99 -3.86 12.12
N ARG A 445 -17.76 -3.37 12.23
CA ARG A 445 -17.42 -1.94 12.27
C ARG A 445 -16.56 -1.59 11.08
N ARG A 446 -16.81 -0.44 10.48
CA ARG A 446 -16.09 -0.01 9.27
C ARG A 446 -15.60 1.41 9.43
N ASP A 447 -14.38 1.65 9.00
CA ASP A 447 -13.81 2.97 8.90
C ASP A 447 -12.99 3.13 7.60
N HIS A 448 -12.33 4.25 7.44
CA HIS A 448 -11.51 4.55 6.27
C HIS A 448 -10.20 3.73 6.21
N VAL A 449 -9.81 3.06 7.29
CA VAL A 449 -8.62 2.19 7.36
C VAL A 449 -8.99 0.75 7.09
N ALA A 450 -9.99 0.22 7.82
CA ALA A 450 -10.31 -1.20 7.82
C ALA A 450 -11.80 -1.50 8.06
N THR A 451 -12.15 -2.77 7.85
CA THR A 451 -13.36 -3.39 8.38
C THR A 451 -12.96 -4.34 9.51
N VAL A 452 -13.51 -4.12 10.70
CA VAL A 452 -13.32 -4.94 11.89
C VAL A 452 -14.54 -5.82 12.10
N VAL A 453 -14.34 -7.13 12.15
CA VAL A 453 -15.38 -8.11 12.47
C VAL A 453 -15.04 -8.78 13.79
N SER A 454 -15.90 -8.61 14.77
CA SER A 454 -15.77 -9.19 16.12
C SER A 454 -16.82 -10.29 16.31
N PHE A 455 -16.42 -11.48 16.70
CA PHE A 455 -17.35 -12.61 16.89
C PHE A 455 -16.87 -13.61 17.93
N GLY A 456 -17.69 -14.59 18.26
CA GLY A 456 -17.39 -15.62 19.26
C GLY A 456 -17.87 -15.27 20.66
N GLU A 457 -17.73 -16.20 21.58
CA GLU A 457 -18.21 -16.10 22.98
C GLU A 457 -17.10 -16.44 23.98
N GLY A 458 -17.15 -15.85 25.16
CA GLY A 458 -16.20 -16.09 26.23
C GLY A 458 -14.76 -15.83 25.78
N ARG A 459 -13.86 -16.80 26.06
CA ARG A 459 -12.44 -16.73 25.63
C ARG A 459 -12.22 -17.04 24.15
N LYS A 460 -13.21 -17.58 23.45
CA LYS A 460 -13.15 -17.86 22.00
C LYS A 460 -13.54 -16.66 21.13
N LYS A 461 -13.62 -15.47 21.72
CA LYS A 461 -13.82 -14.23 20.96
C LYS A 461 -12.63 -13.97 20.06
N ARG A 462 -12.93 -13.56 18.81
CA ARG A 462 -11.95 -13.30 17.76
C ARG A 462 -12.16 -11.95 17.12
N MET A 463 -11.07 -11.37 16.62
CA MET A 463 -11.08 -10.14 15.84
C MET A 463 -10.48 -10.42 14.46
N LEU A 464 -11.24 -10.08 13.42
CA LEU A 464 -10.72 -10.01 12.06
C LEU A 464 -10.59 -8.54 11.64
N VAL A 465 -9.49 -8.20 11.01
CA VAL A 465 -9.29 -6.90 10.36
C VAL A 465 -9.12 -7.15 8.87
N ASN A 466 -10.03 -6.62 8.06
CA ASN A 466 -10.14 -6.91 6.63
C ASN A 466 -10.17 -8.44 6.35
N GLY A 467 -10.87 -9.20 7.18
CA GLY A 467 -11.04 -10.64 7.04
C GLY A 467 -9.85 -11.50 7.49
N VAL A 468 -8.76 -10.91 7.96
CA VAL A 468 -7.60 -11.63 8.53
C VAL A 468 -7.71 -11.63 10.06
N GLY A 469 -7.55 -12.81 10.68
CA GLY A 469 -7.48 -12.92 12.13
C GLY A 469 -6.18 -12.30 12.66
N ILE A 470 -6.30 -11.36 13.58
CA ILE A 470 -5.14 -10.67 14.15
C ILE A 470 -4.91 -10.99 15.61
N THR A 471 -5.94 -11.34 16.38
CA THR A 471 -5.77 -11.62 17.81
C THR A 471 -6.94 -12.43 18.38
N GLU A 472 -6.66 -13.13 19.47
CA GLU A 472 -7.60 -13.86 20.32
C GLU A 472 -7.39 -13.46 21.80
N LEU A 473 -8.32 -13.81 22.69
CA LEU A 473 -8.14 -13.59 24.12
C LEU A 473 -7.22 -14.65 24.71
N THR A 474 -5.94 -14.35 24.81
CA THR A 474 -4.90 -15.25 25.31
C THR A 474 -4.12 -14.66 26.47
N ASP A 475 -3.56 -15.54 27.31
CA ASP A 475 -2.72 -15.15 28.47
C ASP A 475 -1.49 -14.37 28.04
N LEU A 476 -0.99 -14.62 26.84
CA LEU A 476 0.15 -13.95 26.25
C LEU A 476 0.04 -12.42 26.35
N THR A 477 -1.13 -11.87 26.00
CA THR A 477 -1.34 -10.42 26.01
C THR A 477 -1.42 -9.84 27.44
N LYS A 478 -1.80 -10.63 28.45
CA LYS A 478 -1.66 -10.25 29.85
C LYS A 478 -0.21 -10.25 30.32
N VAL A 479 0.56 -11.29 29.91
CA VAL A 479 1.98 -11.40 30.22
C VAL A 479 2.77 -10.21 29.65
N MET A 480 2.38 -9.68 28.48
CA MET A 480 2.98 -8.47 27.90
C MET A 480 2.88 -7.23 28.82
N ALA A 481 1.90 -7.17 29.71
CA ALA A 481 1.78 -6.14 30.73
C ALA A 481 2.49 -6.52 32.03
N HIS A 482 2.22 -7.72 32.54
CA HIS A 482 2.65 -8.10 33.87
C HIS A 482 4.14 -8.42 33.98
N LEU A 483 4.72 -9.12 32.97
CA LEU A 483 6.13 -9.50 32.98
C LEU A 483 7.08 -8.28 33.06
N PRO A 484 6.99 -7.29 32.14
CA PRO A 484 7.90 -6.15 32.19
C PRO A 484 7.71 -5.29 33.46
N LEU A 485 6.49 -5.16 33.98
CA LEU A 485 6.23 -4.38 35.19
C LEU A 485 6.69 -5.09 36.44
N ALA A 486 6.65 -6.41 36.51
CA ALA A 486 7.21 -7.18 37.61
C ALA A 486 8.76 -7.20 37.60
N VAL A 487 9.40 -7.05 36.45
CA VAL A 487 10.84 -6.87 36.32
C VAL A 487 11.30 -5.53 36.90
N ARG A 488 10.50 -4.47 36.76
CA ARG A 488 10.81 -3.16 37.34
C ARG A 488 10.69 -3.17 38.88
N GLU A 489 11.59 -2.44 39.54
CA GLU A 489 11.56 -2.33 41.01
C GLU A 489 10.50 -1.34 41.49
N LYS A 490 10.20 -0.31 40.70
CA LYS A 490 9.24 0.75 41.04
C LYS A 490 7.95 0.59 40.26
N PRO A 491 6.80 0.87 40.86
CA PRO A 491 5.53 0.96 40.14
C PRO A 491 5.62 1.95 38.97
N PRO A 492 4.88 1.74 37.89
CA PRO A 492 4.90 2.65 36.75
C PRO A 492 4.10 3.92 37.04
N GLU A 493 4.62 5.09 36.63
CA GLU A 493 3.89 6.35 36.58
C GLU A 493 3.20 6.56 35.24
N SER A 494 3.85 6.07 34.16
CA SER A 494 3.34 6.23 32.78
C SER A 494 3.70 5.00 31.95
N THR A 495 2.67 4.41 31.31
CA THR A 495 2.82 3.25 30.42
C THR A 495 2.19 3.52 29.06
N LEU A 496 2.79 2.97 28.03
CA LEU A 496 2.32 3.05 26.64
C LEU A 496 2.18 1.67 26.05
N VAL A 497 1.03 1.38 25.44
CA VAL A 497 0.86 0.22 24.56
C VAL A 497 0.62 0.69 23.12
N ILE A 498 1.39 0.14 22.20
CA ILE A 498 1.23 0.35 20.75
C ILE A 498 0.60 -0.92 20.18
N CYS A 499 -0.47 -0.74 19.39
CA CYS A 499 -1.42 -1.74 18.94
C CYS A 499 -2.35 -2.19 20.08
N PHE A 500 -3.61 -1.76 19.97
CA PHE A 500 -4.61 -1.98 21.02
C PHE A 500 -5.20 -3.39 20.99
N GLY A 501 -5.42 -3.93 19.79
CA GLY A 501 -6.06 -5.22 19.58
C GLY A 501 -7.41 -5.33 20.29
N MET A 502 -7.62 -6.37 21.07
CA MET A 502 -8.84 -6.53 21.89
C MET A 502 -8.81 -5.72 23.21
N GLY A 503 -7.75 -4.97 23.46
CA GLY A 503 -7.58 -4.16 24.65
C GLY A 503 -7.10 -4.92 25.89
N THR A 504 -6.69 -6.18 25.76
CA THR A 504 -6.24 -7.01 26.90
C THR A 504 -5.02 -6.41 27.58
N THR A 505 -3.96 -6.12 26.82
CA THR A 505 -2.72 -5.53 27.36
C THR A 505 -2.99 -4.15 27.99
N PHE A 506 -3.82 -3.31 27.35
CA PHE A 506 -4.23 -2.02 27.88
C PHE A 506 -4.99 -2.18 29.22
N ARG A 507 -5.96 -3.08 29.27
CA ARG A 507 -6.73 -3.39 30.48
C ARG A 507 -5.83 -3.86 31.61
N SER A 508 -4.90 -4.77 31.32
CA SER A 508 -3.92 -5.30 32.29
C SER A 508 -2.98 -4.21 32.80
N LEU A 509 -2.48 -3.32 31.95
CA LEU A 509 -1.63 -2.20 32.35
C LEU A 509 -2.34 -1.27 33.33
N THR A 510 -3.63 -0.97 33.14
CA THR A 510 -4.39 -0.10 34.02
C THR A 510 -4.56 -0.67 35.45
N THR A 511 -4.32 -1.97 35.66
CA THR A 511 -4.34 -2.61 36.99
C THR A 511 -3.11 -2.29 37.85
N TRP A 512 -2.06 -1.74 37.26
CA TRP A 512 -0.83 -1.35 37.96
C TRP A 512 -0.86 0.08 38.49
N GLY A 513 -1.89 0.85 38.14
CA GLY A 513 -1.96 2.28 38.46
C GLY A 513 -1.12 3.14 37.51
N GLY A 514 -1.03 4.44 37.81
CA GLY A 514 -0.36 5.40 36.91
C GLY A 514 -1.19 5.72 35.66
N ARG A 515 -0.57 6.42 34.72
CA ARG A 515 -1.20 6.75 33.44
C ARG A 515 -0.92 5.61 32.43
N THR A 516 -1.95 5.21 31.72
CA THR A 516 -1.84 4.20 30.65
C THR A 516 -2.39 4.77 29.36
N THR A 517 -1.53 4.93 28.37
CA THR A 517 -1.91 5.36 27.03
C THR A 517 -1.87 4.18 26.08
N ALA A 518 -2.91 3.98 25.29
CA ALA A 518 -2.93 3.06 24.17
C ALA A 518 -2.94 3.85 22.86
N VAL A 519 -2.16 3.41 21.90
CA VAL A 519 -2.14 3.98 20.54
C VAL A 519 -2.54 2.91 19.54
N GLU A 520 -3.60 3.19 18.78
CA GLU A 520 -4.15 2.26 17.79
C GLU A 520 -4.34 2.95 16.44
N LEU A 521 -3.92 2.26 15.38
CA LEU A 521 -3.97 2.77 14.01
C LEU A 521 -5.39 2.77 13.43
N VAL A 522 -6.19 1.74 13.73
CA VAL A 522 -7.51 1.48 13.16
C VAL A 522 -8.59 1.99 14.10
N PRO A 523 -9.35 3.05 13.75
CA PRO A 523 -10.37 3.64 14.63
C PRO A 523 -11.41 2.65 15.16
N SER A 524 -11.86 1.73 14.32
CA SER A 524 -12.88 0.72 14.66
C SER A 524 -12.40 -0.33 15.67
N VAL A 525 -11.09 -0.50 15.88
CA VAL A 525 -10.53 -1.47 16.82
C VAL A 525 -10.85 -1.09 18.28
N PRO A 526 -10.49 0.11 18.79
CA PRO A 526 -10.85 0.48 20.16
C PRO A 526 -12.35 0.69 20.37
N GLU A 527 -13.13 0.93 19.31
CA GLU A 527 -14.58 0.96 19.39
C GLU A 527 -15.18 -0.43 19.64
N ALA A 528 -14.49 -1.50 19.24
CA ALA A 528 -14.90 -2.88 19.48
C ALA A 528 -14.57 -3.39 20.90
N PHE A 529 -13.85 -2.64 21.72
CA PHE A 529 -13.46 -3.04 23.08
C PHE A 529 -14.61 -3.55 23.95
N PRO A 530 -15.81 -2.94 23.98
CA PRO A 530 -16.95 -3.44 24.76
C PRO A 530 -17.47 -4.81 24.31
N PHE A 531 -17.22 -5.23 23.06
CA PHE A 531 -17.55 -6.57 22.60
C PHE A 531 -16.73 -7.62 23.34
N TYR A 532 -15.46 -7.34 23.64
CA TYR A 532 -14.54 -8.28 24.29
C TYR A 532 -14.67 -8.24 25.81
N TRP A 533 -14.84 -7.07 26.39
CA TRP A 533 -14.77 -6.82 27.83
C TRP A 533 -15.99 -6.06 28.34
N HIS A 534 -16.72 -6.67 29.28
CA HIS A 534 -17.89 -6.03 29.90
C HIS A 534 -17.52 -4.85 30.81
N ASP A 535 -16.27 -4.84 31.35
CA ASP A 535 -15.75 -3.72 32.13
C ASP A 535 -15.06 -2.63 31.28
N ALA A 536 -15.21 -2.69 29.94
CA ALA A 536 -14.55 -1.76 29.01
C ALA A 536 -14.86 -0.28 29.31
N ALA A 537 -16.10 0.03 29.71
CA ALA A 537 -16.50 1.39 30.07
C ALA A 537 -15.80 1.87 31.35
N GLU A 538 -15.69 0.99 32.35
CA GLU A 538 -14.99 1.26 33.60
C GLU A 538 -13.50 1.44 33.39
N VAL A 539 -12.90 0.57 32.57
CA VAL A 539 -11.46 0.66 32.21
C VAL A 539 -11.15 1.97 31.50
N LYS A 540 -11.99 2.37 30.54
CA LYS A 540 -11.83 3.67 29.85
C LYS A 540 -12.02 4.87 30.77
N ALA A 541 -12.82 4.73 31.82
CA ALA A 541 -13.09 5.79 32.80
C ALA A 541 -12.03 5.86 33.93
N ARG A 542 -11.11 4.91 34.02
CA ARG A 542 -10.04 4.95 35.04
C ARG A 542 -9.20 6.21 34.92
N PRO A 543 -8.84 6.87 36.02
CA PRO A 543 -7.95 8.01 35.98
C PRO A 543 -6.64 7.65 35.28
N GLY A 544 -6.25 8.46 34.28
CA GLY A 544 -5.04 8.25 33.49
C GLY A 544 -5.14 7.24 32.34
N ALA A 545 -6.27 6.56 32.15
CA ALA A 545 -6.49 5.71 30.98
C ALA A 545 -6.83 6.55 29.75
N GLN A 546 -6.05 6.39 28.68
CA GLN A 546 -6.24 7.13 27.43
C GLN A 546 -6.06 6.21 26.21
N ILE A 547 -6.94 6.36 25.22
CA ILE A 547 -6.81 5.69 23.93
C ILE A 547 -6.68 6.77 22.86
N VAL A 548 -5.64 6.67 22.03
CA VAL A 548 -5.32 7.60 20.96
C VAL A 548 -5.36 6.86 19.63
N VAL A 549 -6.14 7.36 18.68
CA VAL A 549 -6.14 6.83 17.32
C VAL A 549 -5.04 7.53 16.54
N ASP A 550 -3.93 6.82 16.32
CA ASP A 550 -2.74 7.33 15.64
C ASP A 550 -1.81 6.16 15.20
N ASP A 551 -0.84 6.44 14.35
CA ASP A 551 0.30 5.55 14.12
C ASP A 551 1.24 5.59 15.34
N GLY A 552 1.60 4.41 15.88
CA GLY A 552 2.40 4.31 17.11
C GLY A 552 3.78 4.97 17.00
N ARG A 553 4.46 4.84 15.86
CA ARG A 553 5.76 5.46 15.61
C ARG A 553 5.63 6.98 15.50
N ARG A 554 4.60 7.46 14.78
CA ARG A 554 4.29 8.89 14.67
C ARG A 554 3.95 9.48 16.01
N PHE A 555 3.17 8.81 16.85
CA PHE A 555 2.84 9.22 18.20
C PHE A 555 4.11 9.40 19.03
N LEU A 556 5.01 8.41 19.05
CA LEU A 556 6.28 8.48 19.79
C LEU A 556 7.19 9.60 19.31
N ARG A 557 7.22 9.89 18.01
CA ARG A 557 8.01 11.02 17.48
C ARG A 557 7.46 12.37 17.94
N ARG A 558 6.15 12.50 17.95
CA ARG A 558 5.43 13.74 18.22
C ARG A 558 5.31 14.07 19.72
N THR A 559 5.16 13.04 20.58
CA THR A 559 5.03 13.26 22.02
C THR A 559 6.34 13.70 22.65
N THR A 560 6.26 14.54 23.68
CA THR A 560 7.37 14.90 24.56
C THR A 560 7.40 14.04 25.83
N GLU A 561 6.35 13.26 26.07
CA GLU A 561 6.24 12.38 27.24
C GLU A 561 7.29 11.27 27.24
N ARG A 562 7.66 10.85 28.44
CA ARG A 562 8.50 9.68 28.68
C ARG A 562 7.71 8.63 29.44
N PHE A 563 7.95 7.38 29.08
CA PHE A 563 7.22 6.22 29.59
C PHE A 563 8.12 5.29 30.38
N ASP A 564 7.57 4.76 31.45
CA ASP A 564 8.22 3.73 32.26
C ASP A 564 8.17 2.34 31.63
N LEU A 565 7.15 2.13 30.80
CA LEU A 565 7.00 0.97 29.96
C LEU A 565 6.46 1.39 28.60
N ILE A 566 7.12 0.94 27.56
CA ILE A 566 6.54 0.93 26.20
C ILE A 566 6.40 -0.53 25.80
N THR A 567 5.17 -0.99 25.59
CA THR A 567 4.86 -2.34 25.14
C THR A 567 4.28 -2.33 23.74
N LEU A 568 4.72 -3.28 22.90
CA LEU A 568 4.28 -3.41 21.52
C LEU A 568 3.68 -4.79 21.28
N ASP A 569 2.51 -4.78 20.66
CA ASP A 569 1.76 -5.96 20.20
C ASP A 569 1.54 -5.89 18.68
N PRO A 570 2.63 -5.98 17.85
CA PRO A 570 2.48 -5.86 16.41
C PRO A 570 1.63 -6.99 15.86
N PRO A 571 0.62 -6.69 15.01
CA PRO A 571 -0.23 -7.73 14.47
C PRO A 571 0.55 -8.68 13.54
N PRO A 572 0.33 -10.01 13.60
CA PRO A 572 0.89 -10.95 12.66
C PRO A 572 0.22 -10.78 11.27
N PRO A 573 0.90 -11.18 10.16
CA PRO A 573 2.25 -11.73 10.13
C PRO A 573 3.33 -10.64 10.19
N VAL A 574 4.51 -11.02 10.66
CA VAL A 574 5.68 -10.10 10.72
C VAL A 574 6.16 -9.64 9.36
N GLU A 575 5.78 -10.33 8.30
CA GLU A 575 6.05 -10.00 6.90
C GLU A 575 5.02 -9.03 6.29
N ALA A 576 4.06 -8.56 7.07
CA ALA A 576 3.06 -7.60 6.60
C ALA A 576 3.72 -6.30 6.11
N GLY A 577 3.17 -5.73 5.04
CA GLY A 577 3.69 -4.48 4.48
C GLY A 577 3.58 -3.33 5.48
N GLY A 578 4.71 -2.74 5.85
CA GLY A 578 4.81 -1.67 6.85
C GLY A 578 5.21 -2.14 8.25
N SER A 579 5.18 -3.43 8.54
CA SER A 579 5.55 -3.97 9.85
C SER A 579 6.99 -3.65 10.25
N SER A 580 7.91 -3.57 9.29
CA SER A 580 9.31 -3.21 9.52
C SER A 580 9.47 -1.88 10.27
N LEU A 581 8.53 -0.96 10.13
CA LEU A 581 8.57 0.34 10.80
C LEU A 581 8.40 0.25 12.33
N LEU A 582 7.96 -0.92 12.85
CA LEU A 582 7.92 -1.23 14.27
C LEU A 582 9.07 -2.17 14.71
N TYR A 583 9.98 -2.51 13.79
CA TYR A 583 11.15 -3.38 14.05
C TYR A 583 12.47 -2.76 13.63
N SER A 584 12.46 -1.54 13.03
CA SER A 584 13.67 -0.89 12.52
C SER A 584 14.52 -0.26 13.61
N SER A 585 15.83 -0.15 13.36
CA SER A 585 16.77 0.59 14.21
C SER A 585 16.30 2.01 14.49
N GLU A 586 15.75 2.68 13.47
CA GLU A 586 15.20 4.04 13.57
C GLU A 586 14.03 4.10 14.56
N PHE A 587 13.17 3.10 14.55
CA PHE A 587 12.06 2.99 15.50
C PHE A 587 12.56 2.78 16.94
N TYR A 588 13.47 1.84 17.15
CA TYR A 588 14.00 1.57 18.50
C TYR A 588 14.75 2.75 19.07
N ARG A 589 15.44 3.56 18.26
CA ARG A 589 16.03 4.84 18.73
C ARG A 589 14.97 5.82 19.23
N VAL A 590 13.85 5.93 18.54
CA VAL A 590 12.73 6.78 18.99
C VAL A 590 12.13 6.22 20.29
N VAL A 591 11.90 4.91 20.39
CA VAL A 591 11.44 4.26 21.62
C VAL A 591 12.39 4.58 22.78
N ARG A 592 13.70 4.36 22.61
CA ARG A 592 14.72 4.63 23.61
C ARG A 592 14.72 6.07 24.11
N GLN A 593 14.52 7.05 23.22
CA GLN A 593 14.41 8.47 23.57
C GLN A 593 13.15 8.79 24.38
N ARG A 594 12.10 8.00 24.27
CA ARG A 594 10.82 8.16 24.96
C ARG A 594 10.68 7.29 26.22
N LEU A 595 11.64 6.45 26.51
CA LEU A 595 11.72 5.77 27.80
C LEU A 595 12.19 6.72 28.90
N SER A 596 11.66 6.56 30.11
CA SER A 596 12.20 7.18 31.32
C SER A 596 13.58 6.63 31.63
N PRO A 597 14.38 7.23 32.52
CA PRO A 597 15.70 6.70 32.88
C PRO A 597 15.68 5.26 33.41
N THR A 598 14.57 4.82 34.00
CA THR A 598 14.32 3.45 34.44
C THR A 598 13.29 2.75 33.57
N GLY A 599 13.04 3.28 32.36
CA GLY A 599 12.04 2.77 31.42
C GLY A 599 12.47 1.45 30.80
N LEU A 600 11.48 0.67 30.36
CA LEU A 600 11.64 -0.65 29.77
C LEU A 600 10.84 -0.73 28.48
N LEU A 601 11.46 -1.26 27.43
CA LEU A 601 10.75 -1.72 26.24
C LEU A 601 10.34 -3.16 26.45
N GLN A 602 9.09 -3.49 26.16
CA GLN A 602 8.64 -4.86 25.93
C GLN A 602 8.11 -4.95 24.50
N GLN A 603 8.50 -5.98 23.78
CA GLN A 603 7.95 -6.29 22.47
C GLN A 603 7.68 -7.78 22.34
N TRP A 604 6.48 -8.11 21.89
CA TRP A 604 6.19 -9.45 21.47
C TRP A 604 6.61 -9.64 20.00
N PHE A 605 7.26 -10.76 19.73
CA PHE A 605 7.54 -11.23 18.38
C PHE A 605 6.82 -12.57 18.18
N PRO A 606 5.84 -12.67 17.25
CA PRO A 606 4.93 -13.82 17.17
C PRO A 606 5.56 -15.10 16.62
N GLY A 607 6.85 -15.13 16.40
CA GLY A 607 7.52 -16.24 15.74
C GLY A 607 7.52 -16.09 14.22
N GLY A 608 7.81 -17.19 13.51
CA GLY A 608 7.94 -17.21 12.06
C GLY A 608 9.31 -17.68 11.61
N GLU A 609 9.85 -17.09 10.56
CA GLU A 609 11.17 -17.47 10.02
C GLU A 609 12.30 -17.10 10.98
N ASP A 610 13.17 -18.07 11.33
CA ASP A 610 14.30 -17.85 12.24
C ASP A 610 15.21 -16.70 11.85
N SER A 611 15.41 -16.48 10.55
CA SER A 611 16.22 -15.39 10.04
C SER A 611 15.60 -14.03 10.35
N ILE A 612 14.27 -13.91 10.33
CA ILE A 612 13.54 -12.68 10.68
C ILE A 612 13.62 -12.46 12.19
N MET A 613 13.40 -13.50 13.01
CA MET A 613 13.53 -13.41 14.46
C MET A 613 14.93 -12.91 14.85
N ARG A 614 15.98 -13.49 14.27
CA ARG A 614 17.36 -13.06 14.48
C ARG A 614 17.61 -11.62 14.06
N ALA A 615 17.03 -11.19 12.91
CA ALA A 615 17.16 -9.81 12.44
C ALA A 615 16.51 -8.82 13.43
N VAL A 616 15.34 -9.15 13.98
CA VAL A 616 14.65 -8.34 14.99
C VAL A 616 15.48 -8.26 16.27
N VAL A 617 15.89 -9.41 16.82
CA VAL A 617 16.70 -9.45 18.05
C VAL A 617 18.02 -8.69 17.88
N ASN A 618 18.73 -8.87 16.76
CA ASN A 618 19.95 -8.13 16.45
C ASN A 618 19.71 -6.62 16.39
N THR A 619 18.57 -6.19 15.82
CA THR A 619 18.22 -4.77 15.72
C THR A 619 18.01 -4.19 17.13
N VAL A 620 17.31 -4.90 18.02
CA VAL A 620 17.11 -4.48 19.41
C VAL A 620 18.45 -4.39 20.17
N VAL A 621 19.28 -5.42 20.04
CA VAL A 621 20.60 -5.49 20.73
C VAL A 621 21.55 -4.37 20.29
N ARG A 622 21.45 -3.90 19.06
CA ARG A 622 22.25 -2.76 18.59
C ARG A 622 21.83 -1.43 19.23
N GLU A 623 20.56 -1.29 19.53
CA GLU A 623 20.01 -0.02 20.05
C GLU A 623 19.93 -0.01 21.58
N PHE A 624 19.85 -1.16 22.24
CA PHE A 624 19.77 -1.28 23.70
C PHE A 624 20.92 -2.11 24.28
N PRO A 625 21.59 -1.61 25.33
CA PRO A 625 22.72 -2.32 25.95
C PRO A 625 22.31 -3.55 26.76
N HIS A 626 21.07 -3.60 27.24
CA HIS A 626 20.58 -4.70 28.06
C HIS A 626 19.29 -5.28 27.47
N VAL A 627 19.34 -6.56 27.10
CA VAL A 627 18.22 -7.28 26.47
C VAL A 627 18.05 -8.62 27.17
N VAL A 628 16.81 -8.98 27.49
CA VAL A 628 16.43 -10.27 28.05
C VAL A 628 15.25 -10.83 27.26
N LEU A 629 15.29 -12.11 26.95
CA LEU A 629 14.29 -12.80 26.14
C LEU A 629 13.57 -13.87 26.97
N PHE A 630 12.27 -14.01 26.73
CA PHE A 630 11.46 -15.10 27.26
C PHE A 630 10.66 -15.73 26.13
N LYS A 631 10.42 -17.04 26.18
CA LYS A 631 9.46 -17.69 25.31
C LYS A 631 8.05 -17.18 25.64
N ALA A 632 7.29 -16.92 24.61
CA ALA A 632 5.87 -16.58 24.72
C ALA A 632 5.02 -17.82 24.50
N PHE A 633 3.93 -17.94 25.24
CA PHE A 633 3.01 -19.08 25.16
C PHE A 633 1.58 -18.61 25.07
N GLU A 634 0.81 -19.30 24.23
CA GLU A 634 -0.64 -19.15 24.15
C GLU A 634 -1.32 -20.35 24.83
N SER A 635 -2.38 -20.07 25.57
CA SER A 635 -3.25 -21.07 26.14
C SER A 635 -4.70 -20.81 25.72
N HIS A 636 -5.31 -21.78 25.06
CA HIS A 636 -6.71 -21.74 24.63
C HIS A 636 -7.54 -22.71 25.47
N GLY A 637 -7.85 -22.33 26.70
CA GLY A 637 -8.68 -23.15 27.58
C GLY A 637 -8.02 -24.49 27.96
N ASP A 638 -8.56 -25.61 27.51
CA ASP A 638 -8.13 -26.95 27.91
C ASP A 638 -6.86 -27.47 27.19
N MET A 639 -6.23 -26.65 26.36
CA MET A 639 -5.06 -27.05 25.59
C MET A 639 -3.73 -26.79 26.33
N LYS A 640 -2.74 -27.64 26.06
CA LYS A 640 -1.39 -27.38 26.52
C LYS A 640 -0.86 -26.05 25.98
N PRO A 641 -0.05 -25.30 26.75
CA PRO A 641 0.54 -24.06 26.26
C PRO A 641 1.35 -24.33 24.99
N ASN A 642 0.99 -23.63 23.90
CA ASN A 642 1.74 -23.66 22.65
C ASN A 642 2.75 -22.51 22.62
N GLU A 643 3.95 -22.78 22.13
CA GLU A 643 4.94 -21.72 21.92
C GLU A 643 4.44 -20.75 20.85
N ALA A 644 4.34 -19.46 21.19
CA ALA A 644 3.77 -18.38 20.38
C ALA A 644 4.79 -17.25 20.19
N GLY A 645 6.05 -17.58 19.95
CA GLY A 645 7.13 -16.62 19.74
C GLY A 645 7.88 -16.24 21.03
N ILE A 646 8.32 -14.99 21.11
CA ILE A 646 9.14 -14.49 22.21
C ILE A 646 8.70 -13.13 22.73
N HIS A 647 8.91 -12.89 24.03
CA HIS A 647 8.91 -11.56 24.63
C HIS A 647 10.34 -11.02 24.66
N ILE A 648 10.55 -9.84 24.13
CA ILE A 648 11.82 -9.11 24.14
C ILE A 648 11.70 -7.99 25.16
N LEU A 649 12.54 -8.00 26.20
CA LEU A 649 12.68 -6.91 27.17
C LEU A 649 13.99 -6.19 26.89
N ALA A 650 13.97 -4.84 26.78
CA ALA A 650 15.17 -4.07 26.50
C ALA A 650 15.20 -2.76 27.29
N ALA A 651 16.37 -2.37 27.79
CA ALA A 651 16.55 -1.17 28.62
C ALA A 651 17.96 -0.57 28.50
N ASP A 652 18.11 0.65 29.00
CA ASP A 652 19.42 1.31 29.18
C ASP A 652 20.12 0.93 30.50
N TRP A 653 19.43 0.21 31.37
CA TRP A 653 19.92 -0.24 32.66
C TRP A 653 19.95 -1.78 32.71
N PRO A 654 20.83 -2.38 33.57
CA PRO A 654 20.93 -3.84 33.68
C PRO A 654 19.62 -4.46 34.15
N ILE A 655 19.01 -5.29 33.31
CA ILE A 655 17.75 -5.97 33.61
C ILE A 655 18.01 -7.16 34.52
N THR A 656 17.62 -7.05 35.79
CA THR A 656 17.68 -8.16 36.75
C THR A 656 16.32 -8.87 36.77
N VAL A 657 16.32 -10.15 36.39
CA VAL A 657 15.13 -11.00 36.47
C VAL A 657 14.77 -11.24 37.93
N PRO A 658 13.54 -10.90 38.37
CA PRO A 658 13.15 -11.07 39.77
C PRO A 658 13.00 -12.56 40.15
N THR A 659 13.11 -12.88 41.43
CA THR A 659 12.62 -14.15 41.98
C THR A 659 11.09 -14.18 41.93
N ILE A 660 10.49 -15.36 42.01
CA ILE A 660 9.02 -15.53 42.03
C ILE A 660 8.41 -14.68 43.17
N ALA A 661 8.97 -14.74 44.37
CA ALA A 661 8.48 -13.95 45.50
C ALA A 661 8.59 -12.43 45.27
N GLN A 662 9.65 -11.97 44.64
CA GLN A 662 9.80 -10.54 44.29
C GLN A 662 8.81 -10.12 43.21
N ALA A 663 8.58 -10.94 42.17
CA ALA A 663 7.59 -10.64 41.11
C ALA A 663 6.19 -10.49 41.71
N ILE A 664 5.76 -11.42 42.56
CA ILE A 664 4.48 -11.39 43.24
C ILE A 664 4.35 -10.18 44.19
N ALA A 665 5.40 -9.91 44.97
CA ALA A 665 5.41 -8.79 45.91
C ALA A 665 5.27 -7.41 45.23
N ARG A 666 5.80 -7.27 44.02
CA ARG A 666 5.70 -6.03 43.21
C ARG A 666 4.31 -5.81 42.58
N MET A 667 3.51 -6.87 42.42
CA MET A 667 2.20 -6.78 41.80
C MET A 667 1.14 -6.17 42.74
N PRO A 668 0.41 -5.13 42.30
CA PRO A 668 -0.82 -4.71 42.98
C PRO A 668 -1.88 -5.85 43.00
N GLU A 669 -2.77 -5.84 44.00
CA GLU A 669 -3.82 -6.85 44.12
C GLU A 669 -4.74 -6.94 42.89
N ALA A 670 -4.98 -5.79 42.23
CA ALA A 670 -5.74 -5.75 40.98
C ALA A 670 -5.00 -6.49 39.85
N ALA A 671 -3.67 -6.33 39.75
CA ALA A 671 -2.84 -7.01 38.74
C ALA A 671 -2.75 -8.51 39.00
N LYS A 672 -2.67 -8.94 40.27
CA LYS A 672 -2.72 -10.37 40.64
C LYS A 672 -4.02 -11.02 40.20
N ARG A 673 -5.16 -10.36 40.46
CA ARG A 673 -6.48 -10.84 40.03
C ARG A 673 -6.61 -10.88 38.50
N ASP A 674 -6.13 -9.86 37.82
CA ASP A 674 -6.16 -9.81 36.36
C ASP A 674 -5.32 -10.95 35.75
N MET A 675 -4.11 -11.20 36.27
CA MET A 675 -3.24 -12.26 35.77
C MET A 675 -3.88 -13.66 35.92
N MET A 676 -4.59 -13.90 37.03
CA MET A 676 -5.20 -15.21 37.35
C MET A 676 -6.66 -15.32 36.87
N GLU A 677 -7.22 -14.30 36.24
CA GLU A 677 -8.65 -14.24 35.85
C GLU A 677 -9.10 -15.45 35.04
N TRP A 678 -8.23 -15.98 34.20
CA TRP A 678 -8.54 -17.11 33.31
C TRP A 678 -8.07 -18.47 33.83
N HIS A 679 -7.29 -18.50 34.91
CA HIS A 679 -6.72 -19.69 35.52
C HIS A 679 -6.89 -19.69 37.04
N PRO A 680 -8.16 -19.66 37.52
CA PRO A 680 -8.41 -19.62 38.96
C PRO A 680 -7.95 -20.89 39.70
N GLU A 681 -7.67 -21.97 38.96
CA GLU A 681 -7.12 -23.24 39.48
C GLU A 681 -5.62 -23.21 39.75
N LEU A 682 -4.89 -22.25 39.17
CA LEU A 682 -3.46 -22.10 39.36
C LEU A 682 -3.14 -21.11 40.49
N THR A 683 -1.93 -21.19 41.04
CA THR A 683 -1.42 -20.16 41.94
C THR A 683 -0.48 -19.20 41.20
N LEU A 684 -0.30 -18.00 41.74
CA LEU A 684 0.63 -17.02 41.18
C LEU A 684 2.06 -17.55 41.10
N GLU A 685 2.46 -18.37 42.09
CA GLU A 685 3.78 -18.99 42.12
C GLU A 685 3.99 -19.92 40.92
N ILE A 686 2.99 -20.73 40.58
CA ILE A 686 3.05 -21.64 39.43
C ILE A 686 3.13 -20.85 38.14
N ALA A 687 2.29 -19.79 38.00
CA ALA A 687 2.30 -18.95 36.81
C ALA A 687 3.63 -18.23 36.61
N TRP A 688 4.21 -17.67 37.68
CA TRP A 688 5.51 -17.01 37.61
C TRP A 688 6.68 -18.00 37.42
N ASP A 689 6.63 -19.18 38.04
CA ASP A 689 7.63 -20.23 37.79
C ASP A 689 7.65 -20.61 36.32
N PHE A 690 6.47 -20.80 35.71
CA PHE A 690 6.36 -21.10 34.30
C PHE A 690 6.95 -19.98 33.41
N ILE A 691 6.64 -18.71 33.67
CA ILE A 691 7.15 -17.57 32.88
C ILE A 691 8.67 -17.44 33.04
N LEU A 692 9.19 -17.45 34.28
CA LEU A 692 10.58 -17.13 34.55
C LEU A 692 11.56 -18.24 34.11
N LYS A 693 11.16 -19.51 34.19
CA LYS A 693 11.99 -20.64 33.71
C LYS A 693 12.11 -20.72 32.19
N ASN A 694 11.20 -20.05 31.45
CA ASN A 694 11.23 -19.98 29.99
C ASN A 694 12.07 -18.82 29.46
N ARG A 695 12.99 -18.29 30.29
CA ARG A 695 14.02 -17.36 29.85
C ARG A 695 14.93 -17.99 28.81
N ILE A 696 15.24 -17.25 27.74
CA ILE A 696 16.16 -17.68 26.69
C ILE A 696 17.50 -17.02 26.92
N GLU A 697 18.58 -17.82 26.92
CA GLU A 697 19.94 -17.31 27.00
C GLU A 697 20.34 -16.63 25.66
N MET A 698 20.94 -15.46 25.74
CA MET A 698 21.32 -14.67 24.56
C MET A 698 22.25 -15.41 23.57
N PRO A 699 23.25 -16.23 24.00
CA PRO A 699 24.07 -17.00 23.07
C PRO A 699 23.28 -17.97 22.19
N VAL A 700 22.13 -18.46 22.68
CA VAL A 700 21.23 -19.34 21.91
C VAL A 700 20.41 -18.55 20.88
N ALA A 701 20.08 -17.29 21.18
CA ALA A 701 19.33 -16.40 20.29
C ALA A 701 20.22 -15.67 19.27
N MET A 702 21.53 -15.55 19.56
CA MET A 702 22.48 -14.83 18.69
C MET A 702 23.02 -15.75 17.59
N PRO A 703 23.18 -15.22 16.39
CA PRO A 703 23.67 -16.00 15.26
C PRO A 703 25.17 -16.30 15.34
N ALA A 704 25.59 -17.36 14.66
CA ALA A 704 27.00 -17.64 14.37
C ALA A 704 27.70 -16.45 13.68
N ALA A 705 29.01 -16.33 13.89
CA ALA A 705 29.85 -15.29 13.30
C ALA A 705 29.56 -15.11 11.80
N GLY A 706 29.27 -13.90 11.39
CA GLY A 706 28.90 -13.52 10.00
C GLY A 706 27.48 -12.95 9.84
N SER A 707 26.60 -13.15 10.81
CA SER A 707 25.23 -12.61 10.80
C SER A 707 25.11 -11.22 11.46
N GLU A 708 26.21 -10.65 11.92
CA GLU A 708 26.25 -9.28 12.48
C GLU A 708 25.71 -8.20 11.55
N ARG A 709 25.59 -8.50 10.26
CA ARG A 709 25.01 -7.60 9.27
C ARG A 709 23.48 -7.67 9.18
N LEU A 710 22.83 -8.70 9.74
CA LEU A 710 21.39 -8.85 9.75
C LEU A 710 20.78 -7.84 10.73
N GLY A 711 19.95 -6.95 10.22
CA GLY A 711 19.19 -5.98 10.98
C GLY A 711 18.14 -5.34 10.11
N ILE A 712 17.11 -4.78 10.72
CA ILE A 712 16.02 -4.12 10.05
C ILE A 712 16.24 -2.61 10.15
N THR A 713 16.18 -1.92 9.02
CA THR A 713 16.24 -0.47 8.92
C THR A 713 15.10 0.03 8.05
N ASP A 714 14.80 1.33 8.13
CA ASP A 714 13.80 1.96 7.25
C ASP A 714 14.16 1.84 5.76
N ASP A 715 15.45 1.77 5.43
CA ASP A 715 15.93 1.56 4.06
C ASP A 715 15.90 0.09 3.63
N ARG A 716 16.13 -0.82 4.57
CA ARG A 716 16.21 -2.27 4.30
C ARG A 716 15.25 -3.04 5.21
N PRO A 717 13.98 -3.11 4.85
CA PRO A 717 12.94 -3.83 5.62
C PRO A 717 13.04 -5.34 5.39
N TYR A 718 14.02 -5.96 6.03
CA TYR A 718 14.41 -7.36 5.85
C TYR A 718 13.25 -8.36 6.06
N ASN A 719 12.35 -8.08 6.97
CA ASN A 719 11.21 -8.94 7.26
C ASN A 719 10.12 -8.89 6.18
N GLU A 720 9.98 -7.79 5.46
CA GLU A 720 8.93 -7.62 4.44
C GLU A 720 9.36 -8.12 3.06
N TYR A 721 10.66 -8.04 2.73
CA TYR A 721 11.21 -8.41 1.43
C TYR A 721 12.04 -9.68 1.58
N PHE A 722 11.43 -10.81 1.21
CA PHE A 722 11.97 -12.16 1.49
C PHE A 722 11.93 -13.10 0.28
N TRP A 723 11.48 -12.64 -0.90
CA TRP A 723 11.28 -13.50 -2.06
C TRP A 723 12.58 -14.19 -2.51
N LEU A 724 13.65 -13.43 -2.69
CA LEU A 724 14.95 -13.97 -3.09
C LEU A 724 15.52 -14.89 -2.02
N ARG A 725 15.38 -14.51 -0.75
CA ARG A 725 15.86 -15.32 0.37
C ARG A 725 15.17 -16.68 0.42
N ARG A 726 13.85 -16.72 0.24
CA ARG A 726 13.08 -17.98 0.26
C ARG A 726 13.29 -18.82 -0.99
N GLN A 727 13.52 -18.24 -2.15
CA GLN A 727 13.70 -18.97 -3.43
C GLN A 727 15.15 -19.37 -3.70
N PHE A 728 16.11 -18.54 -3.32
CA PHE A 728 17.52 -18.68 -3.73
C PHE A 728 18.51 -18.63 -2.56
N GLY A 729 18.06 -18.61 -1.32
CA GLY A 729 18.92 -18.48 -0.15
C GLY A 729 19.44 -17.06 0.12
N GLY A 730 19.02 -16.07 -0.69
CA GLY A 730 19.31 -14.66 -0.50
C GLY A 730 19.77 -13.93 -1.75
N ALA A 731 19.87 -12.60 -1.65
CA ALA A 731 20.26 -11.73 -2.76
C ALA A 731 21.68 -11.99 -3.26
N GLY A 732 22.63 -12.34 -2.39
CA GLY A 732 24.00 -12.68 -2.76
C GLY A 732 24.04 -13.92 -3.65
N THR A 733 23.42 -15.00 -3.22
CA THR A 733 23.34 -16.26 -3.98
C THR A 733 22.60 -16.07 -5.32
N PHE A 734 21.55 -15.25 -5.35
CA PHE A 734 20.85 -14.91 -6.58
C PHE A 734 21.76 -14.15 -7.56
N LEU A 735 22.54 -13.18 -7.09
CA LEU A 735 23.46 -12.41 -7.92
C LEU A 735 24.59 -13.30 -8.48
N GLU A 736 25.10 -14.24 -7.68
CA GLU A 736 26.09 -15.23 -8.14
C GLU A 736 25.54 -16.16 -9.24
N HIS A 737 24.22 -16.49 -9.19
CA HIS A 737 23.56 -17.28 -10.24
C HIS A 737 23.42 -16.53 -11.57
N ILE A 738 23.18 -15.21 -11.51
CA ILE A 738 22.97 -14.39 -12.72
C ILE A 738 24.29 -13.86 -13.27
N LEU A 739 25.24 -13.56 -12.40
CA LEU A 739 26.56 -13.03 -12.73
C LEU A 739 27.63 -13.96 -12.15
N PRO A 740 27.82 -15.17 -12.71
CA PRO A 740 28.85 -16.06 -12.23
C PRO A 740 30.21 -15.33 -12.30
N ALA A 741 30.94 -15.35 -11.20
CA ALA A 741 32.28 -14.80 -11.16
C ALA A 741 33.12 -15.44 -12.29
N LYS A 742 33.65 -14.61 -13.17
CA LYS A 742 34.58 -15.04 -14.23
C LYS A 742 35.90 -15.46 -13.64
#